data_7c5e18ec8c79170b73c869a858f1557a
#
_entry.id   7c5e18ec8c79170b73c869a858f1557a
#
_cell.length_a   1.000
_cell.length_b   1.000
_cell.length_c   1.000
_cell.angle_alpha   90.00
_cell.angle_beta   90.00
_cell.angle_gamma   90.00
#
_symmetry.space_group_name_H-M   'P 1'
#
loop_
_entity.id
_entity.type
_entity.pdbx_description
1 polymer ?
#
loop_
_entity_poly.entity_id
_entity_poly.type
_entity_poly.pdbx_seq_one_letter_code
_entity_poly.pdbx_strand_id
1 'polypeptide(L)'
;MKLSVIIVNYNVEFFLEQCLNSVFIALKNVEGEVFVVDNNSIDGSVEMVKEKFPQVKLIVNKDNVGFSRANNQALRIAEGEYHLLLNPDTIVEEDTFKKVVDFMDEHPDAGGLGVKMIDGKGNFLPESKRGLPTPKDAFYKIFGLSRLFPKSKKFGRYHLSYLDMNEVHEIEILSGAFMLMRKKVLDKVGLLDEDFFMYGEDIDLSYRIVLGGFKNYYYPKTRIIHYKGESTKKSSVNYVFVFYNAMIIFAKKHFSSKNARLFSFLINMAIYFRAGIALMNRLVKSMIIPFLDLIIVTLGLFIIAFQYEKSLDINIPDVLLNIALPIYAFVWFLTVLFSGGYDKPIRFIKNIIGAIVGTGIILMVYALLPKDVQFSRLIIVIGGAWILVYYLLSRFILHFLIPSYRIGGSKTKRFVIVGDIEEAERVSQLLYQTNSKIQSVEFVSAQEIKENKKFVGSFNQLDQVIEIHKIDEVIFCAKNISSRDIISTMLNLEGSKVDFKIAQPETSFLIGSNSIDSNGDLYVMDINRINKPANQRNKRLLDVIVALKMLILSPLLIWIFNDKKKFYKNMFGILIGRLSLVGYETIHHSSNLKLPKIKRGILSSSQMFKNAQQDEDSISRLNLIYAKNHSLLLDLKIVMNNWKKLDC
;
A
#
# COMPACT_ATOMS: atom_id res chain seq x y z
N MET A 1 26.87 -18.24 -24.00
CA MET A 1 25.81 -17.39 -23.39
C MET A 1 26.44 -16.09 -22.91
N LYS A 2 25.90 -14.95 -23.32
CA LYS A 2 26.49 -13.65 -22.96
C LYS A 2 25.90 -13.10 -21.65
N LEU A 3 24.59 -13.23 -21.45
CA LEU A 3 23.87 -12.64 -20.32
C LEU A 3 22.95 -13.67 -19.64
N SER A 4 23.00 -13.76 -18.31
CA SER A 4 22.00 -14.45 -17.49
C SER A 4 21.22 -13.41 -16.67
N VAL A 5 19.91 -13.31 -16.90
CA VAL A 5 19.00 -12.44 -16.15
C VAL A 5 18.34 -13.23 -15.06
N ILE A 6 18.45 -12.80 -13.80
CA ILE A 6 17.94 -13.48 -12.62
C ILE A 6 16.92 -12.60 -11.93
N ILE A 7 15.71 -13.10 -11.77
CA ILE A 7 14.57 -12.39 -11.19
C ILE A 7 14.03 -13.21 -10.02
N VAL A 8 14.04 -12.67 -8.82
CA VAL A 8 13.42 -13.29 -7.63
C VAL A 8 12.01 -12.72 -7.46
N ASN A 9 11.02 -13.60 -7.50
CA ASN A 9 9.61 -13.25 -7.37
C ASN A 9 9.04 -13.59 -5.99
N TYR A 10 8.17 -12.73 -5.47
CA TYR A 10 7.37 -13.00 -4.28
C TYR A 10 6.06 -12.19 -4.29
N ASN A 11 4.95 -12.83 -4.70
CA ASN A 11 3.59 -12.26 -4.70
C ASN A 11 3.44 -10.95 -5.49
N VAL A 12 4.00 -10.87 -6.70
CA VAL A 12 3.90 -9.72 -7.60
C VAL A 12 3.66 -10.14 -9.06
N GLU A 13 2.70 -11.05 -9.28
CA GLU A 13 2.34 -11.65 -10.57
C GLU A 13 2.30 -10.64 -11.72
N PHE A 14 1.51 -9.56 -11.56
CA PHE A 14 1.30 -8.58 -12.64
C PHE A 14 2.56 -7.78 -12.99
N PHE A 15 3.38 -7.45 -11.97
CA PHE A 15 4.66 -6.77 -12.20
C PHE A 15 5.66 -7.70 -12.85
N LEU A 16 5.72 -8.95 -12.40
CA LEU A 16 6.59 -9.98 -13.00
C LEU A 16 6.25 -10.18 -14.48
N GLU A 17 4.98 -10.27 -14.84
CA GLU A 17 4.55 -10.40 -16.25
C GLU A 17 5.04 -9.22 -17.08
N GLN A 18 4.86 -8.00 -16.58
CA GLN A 18 5.31 -6.79 -17.24
C GLN A 18 6.84 -6.73 -17.37
N CYS A 19 7.56 -7.10 -16.33
CA CYS A 19 9.01 -7.18 -16.31
C CYS A 19 9.52 -8.17 -17.38
N LEU A 20 8.99 -9.40 -17.39
CA LEU A 20 9.38 -10.43 -18.34
C LEU A 20 9.12 -10.01 -19.79
N ASN A 21 8.00 -9.38 -20.09
CA ASN A 21 7.73 -8.83 -21.42
C ASN A 21 8.83 -7.85 -21.86
N SER A 22 9.24 -6.92 -21.00
CA SER A 22 10.32 -5.98 -21.32
C SER A 22 11.68 -6.66 -21.46
N VAL A 23 11.96 -7.65 -20.60
CA VAL A 23 13.22 -8.44 -20.62
C VAL A 23 13.37 -9.20 -21.94
N PHE A 24 12.32 -9.91 -22.40
CA PHE A 24 12.41 -10.68 -23.65
C PHE A 24 12.51 -9.79 -24.89
N ILE A 25 11.94 -8.59 -24.85
CA ILE A 25 12.14 -7.61 -25.93
C ILE A 25 13.61 -7.13 -25.93
N ALA A 26 14.17 -6.84 -24.75
CA ALA A 26 15.55 -6.36 -24.64
C ALA A 26 16.61 -7.46 -24.95
N LEU A 27 16.26 -8.74 -24.79
CA LEU A 27 17.14 -9.87 -25.11
C LEU A 27 17.22 -10.20 -26.62
N LYS A 28 16.36 -9.62 -27.48
CA LYS A 28 16.35 -9.95 -28.92
C LYS A 28 17.72 -9.81 -29.60
N ASN A 29 18.59 -8.92 -29.12
CA ASN A 29 19.88 -8.61 -29.69
C ASN A 29 21.06 -9.08 -28.83
N VAL A 30 20.82 -9.87 -27.79
CA VAL A 30 21.84 -10.39 -26.86
C VAL A 30 21.53 -11.86 -26.57
N GLU A 31 22.51 -12.72 -26.79
CA GLU A 31 22.38 -14.13 -26.43
C GLU A 31 22.29 -14.26 -24.90
N GLY A 32 21.13 -14.64 -24.39
CA GLY A 32 20.88 -14.67 -22.94
C GLY A 32 19.86 -15.72 -22.52
N GLU A 33 19.83 -15.94 -21.22
CA GLU A 33 18.88 -16.80 -20.52
C GLU A 33 18.20 -16.03 -19.38
N VAL A 34 17.01 -16.48 -19.02
CA VAL A 34 16.21 -15.84 -17.96
C VAL A 34 15.86 -16.89 -16.91
N PHE A 35 16.21 -16.59 -15.67
CA PHE A 35 15.80 -17.33 -14.49
C PHE A 35 14.73 -16.55 -13.73
N VAL A 36 13.67 -17.23 -13.34
CA VAL A 36 12.73 -16.74 -12.33
C VAL A 36 12.81 -17.68 -11.13
N VAL A 37 13.15 -17.13 -9.98
CA VAL A 37 13.12 -17.86 -8.71
C VAL A 37 11.90 -17.41 -7.94
N ASP A 38 10.87 -18.25 -7.92
CA ASP A 38 9.67 -17.98 -7.14
C ASP A 38 9.88 -18.37 -5.68
N ASN A 39 9.75 -17.41 -4.80
CA ASN A 39 10.08 -17.53 -3.38
C ASN A 39 8.84 -17.86 -2.53
N ASN A 40 8.08 -18.90 -2.95
CA ASN A 40 6.83 -19.34 -2.33
C ASN A 40 5.71 -18.31 -2.49
N SER A 41 5.45 -17.87 -3.71
CA SER A 41 4.30 -17.01 -4.02
C SER A 41 2.97 -17.78 -3.91
N ILE A 42 1.93 -17.07 -3.51
CA ILE A 42 0.56 -17.59 -3.36
C ILE A 42 -0.43 -16.83 -4.27
N ASP A 43 0.08 -16.01 -5.18
CA ASP A 43 -0.66 -15.44 -6.30
C ASP A 43 -0.49 -16.34 -7.55
N GLY A 44 -0.97 -15.97 -8.69
CA GLY A 44 -0.85 -16.75 -9.93
C GLY A 44 0.54 -16.69 -10.61
N SER A 45 1.59 -16.19 -9.94
CA SER A 45 2.92 -15.97 -10.55
C SER A 45 3.52 -17.21 -11.21
N VAL A 46 3.47 -18.36 -10.54
CA VAL A 46 4.09 -19.61 -11.02
C VAL A 46 3.38 -20.12 -12.27
N GLU A 47 2.05 -20.15 -12.23
CA GLU A 47 1.19 -20.58 -13.33
C GLU A 47 1.38 -19.63 -14.53
N MET A 48 1.35 -18.33 -14.30
CA MET A 48 1.54 -17.30 -15.34
C MET A 48 2.89 -17.48 -16.04
N VAL A 49 3.98 -17.70 -15.30
CA VAL A 49 5.31 -17.92 -15.92
C VAL A 49 5.32 -19.19 -16.76
N LYS A 50 4.75 -20.30 -16.29
CA LYS A 50 4.69 -21.57 -17.04
C LYS A 50 3.89 -21.45 -18.33
N GLU A 51 2.77 -20.73 -18.29
CA GLU A 51 1.87 -20.59 -19.44
C GLU A 51 2.38 -19.59 -20.47
N LYS A 52 2.81 -18.40 -20.02
CA LYS A 52 3.16 -17.29 -20.93
C LYS A 52 4.65 -17.23 -21.29
N PHE A 53 5.52 -17.79 -20.47
CA PHE A 53 6.98 -17.70 -20.63
C PHE A 53 7.66 -19.07 -20.45
N PRO A 54 7.31 -20.08 -21.29
CA PRO A 54 7.85 -21.44 -21.15
C PRO A 54 9.38 -21.52 -21.34
N GLN A 55 10.01 -20.51 -21.94
CA GLN A 55 11.45 -20.41 -22.13
C GLN A 55 12.20 -19.96 -20.84
N VAL A 56 11.50 -19.53 -19.80
CA VAL A 56 12.08 -19.14 -18.51
C VAL A 56 12.53 -20.38 -17.75
N LYS A 57 13.74 -20.35 -17.20
CA LYS A 57 14.22 -21.36 -16.26
C LYS A 57 13.64 -21.07 -14.87
N LEU A 58 12.51 -21.71 -14.55
CA LEU A 58 11.75 -21.45 -13.33
C LEU A 58 12.24 -22.35 -12.18
N ILE A 59 12.58 -21.73 -11.04
CA ILE A 59 12.88 -22.38 -9.76
C ILE A 59 11.77 -22.02 -8.78
N VAL A 60 11.08 -23.02 -8.19
CA VAL A 60 9.98 -22.80 -7.24
C VAL A 60 10.39 -23.28 -5.85
N ASN A 61 10.49 -22.36 -4.91
CA ASN A 61 10.80 -22.66 -3.51
C ASN A 61 9.53 -23.02 -2.73
N LYS A 62 9.66 -23.97 -1.80
CA LYS A 62 8.56 -24.35 -0.89
C LYS A 62 8.33 -23.34 0.23
N ASP A 63 9.35 -22.54 0.56
CA ASP A 63 9.34 -21.52 1.60
C ASP A 63 10.03 -20.25 1.09
N ASN A 64 9.74 -19.09 1.69
CA ASN A 64 10.47 -17.87 1.40
C ASN A 64 11.87 -17.92 2.03
N VAL A 65 12.86 -18.30 1.23
CA VAL A 65 14.26 -18.46 1.67
C VAL A 65 15.04 -17.15 1.79
N GLY A 66 14.41 -16.01 1.45
CA GLY A 66 15.05 -14.70 1.40
C GLY A 66 15.68 -14.38 0.04
N PHE A 67 16.05 -13.11 -0.16
CA PHE A 67 16.49 -12.60 -1.46
C PHE A 67 17.87 -13.14 -1.86
N SER A 68 18.84 -13.16 -0.94
CA SER A 68 20.21 -13.62 -1.22
C SER A 68 20.24 -15.09 -1.61
N ARG A 69 19.60 -15.96 -0.83
CA ARG A 69 19.55 -17.41 -1.12
C ARG A 69 18.84 -17.71 -2.42
N ALA A 70 17.71 -17.04 -2.67
CA ALA A 70 16.95 -17.23 -3.90
C ALA A 70 17.78 -16.85 -5.14
N ASN A 71 18.45 -15.69 -5.13
CA ASN A 71 19.35 -15.30 -6.22
C ASN A 71 20.51 -16.28 -6.39
N ASN A 72 21.11 -16.74 -5.30
CA ASN A 72 22.23 -17.67 -5.34
C ASN A 72 21.86 -19.02 -5.95
N GLN A 73 20.61 -19.48 -5.83
CA GLN A 73 20.15 -20.71 -6.50
C GLN A 73 20.32 -20.61 -8.03
N ALA A 74 19.92 -19.46 -8.61
CA ALA A 74 20.08 -19.23 -10.05
C ALA A 74 21.54 -18.88 -10.42
N LEU A 75 22.24 -18.05 -9.63
CA LEU A 75 23.63 -17.69 -9.88
C LEU A 75 24.58 -18.88 -9.98
N ARG A 76 24.32 -19.95 -9.20
CA ARG A 76 25.16 -21.18 -9.21
C ARG A 76 25.04 -21.97 -10.51
N ILE A 77 23.95 -21.84 -11.24
CA ILE A 77 23.67 -22.60 -12.48
C ILE A 77 23.62 -21.71 -13.73
N ALA A 78 23.79 -20.41 -13.56
CA ALA A 78 23.82 -19.44 -14.64
C ALA A 78 25.12 -19.54 -15.46
N GLU A 79 24.99 -19.56 -16.80
CA GLU A 79 26.11 -19.78 -17.74
C GLU A 79 26.63 -18.52 -18.40
N GLY A 80 25.92 -17.38 -18.25
CA GLY A 80 26.28 -16.10 -18.87
C GLY A 80 27.65 -15.58 -18.43
N GLU A 81 28.33 -14.88 -19.32
CA GLU A 81 29.54 -14.11 -19.00
C GLU A 81 29.23 -12.97 -18.01
N TYR A 82 28.02 -12.40 -18.14
CA TYR A 82 27.46 -11.41 -17.24
C TYR A 82 26.21 -11.94 -16.55
N HIS A 83 26.08 -11.68 -15.25
CA HIS A 83 24.92 -12.01 -14.44
C HIS A 83 24.21 -10.73 -14.02
N LEU A 84 22.93 -10.61 -14.35
CA LEU A 84 22.10 -9.48 -14.00
C LEU A 84 21.07 -9.90 -12.93
N LEU A 85 21.16 -9.31 -11.75
CA LEU A 85 20.03 -9.33 -10.79
C LEU A 85 19.07 -8.23 -11.18
N LEU A 86 17.80 -8.59 -11.35
CA LEU A 86 16.74 -7.68 -11.76
C LEU A 86 15.50 -7.87 -10.89
N ASN A 87 14.96 -6.78 -10.35
CA ASN A 87 13.73 -6.86 -9.58
C ASN A 87 12.50 -7.13 -10.47
N PRO A 88 11.50 -7.88 -9.99
CA PRO A 88 10.29 -8.20 -10.75
C PRO A 88 9.38 -6.99 -11.01
N ASP A 89 9.56 -5.88 -10.25
CA ASP A 89 8.82 -4.62 -10.40
C ASP A 89 9.58 -3.57 -11.22
N THR A 90 10.31 -4.03 -12.26
CA THR A 90 11.07 -3.17 -13.18
C THR A 90 10.59 -3.29 -14.62
N ILE A 91 10.85 -2.26 -15.42
CA ILE A 91 10.71 -2.25 -16.89
C ILE A 91 12.01 -1.75 -17.48
N VAL A 92 12.57 -2.50 -18.43
CA VAL A 92 13.81 -2.14 -19.13
C VAL A 92 13.52 -1.58 -20.54
N GLU A 93 14.39 -0.68 -21.03
CA GLU A 93 14.35 -0.23 -22.44
C GLU A 93 14.80 -1.38 -23.37
N GLU A 94 14.37 -1.36 -24.62
CA GLU A 94 14.57 -2.42 -25.60
C GLU A 94 16.06 -2.69 -25.91
N ASP A 95 16.92 -1.70 -25.79
CA ASP A 95 18.37 -1.81 -26.04
C ASP A 95 19.22 -1.82 -24.78
N THR A 96 18.58 -1.91 -23.60
CA THR A 96 19.27 -1.87 -22.31
C THR A 96 20.37 -2.92 -22.25
N PHE A 97 20.06 -4.17 -22.54
CA PHE A 97 21.01 -5.26 -22.39
C PHE A 97 22.19 -5.16 -23.35
N LYS A 98 21.94 -4.75 -24.60
CA LYS A 98 23.00 -4.51 -25.56
C LYS A 98 23.96 -3.41 -25.05
N LYS A 99 23.43 -2.26 -24.64
CA LYS A 99 24.22 -1.13 -24.14
C LYS A 99 25.07 -1.47 -22.93
N VAL A 100 24.51 -2.20 -21.96
CA VAL A 100 25.24 -2.52 -20.73
C VAL A 100 26.30 -3.62 -20.96
N VAL A 101 26.02 -4.57 -21.86
CA VAL A 101 27.01 -5.58 -22.28
C VAL A 101 28.15 -4.95 -23.05
N ASP A 102 27.86 -4.10 -24.04
CA ASP A 102 28.86 -3.38 -24.82
C ASP A 102 29.77 -2.54 -23.88
N PHE A 103 29.19 -1.82 -22.91
CA PHE A 103 29.97 -1.07 -21.92
C PHE A 103 30.87 -1.97 -21.07
N MET A 104 30.37 -3.10 -20.60
CA MET A 104 31.14 -4.05 -19.80
C MET A 104 32.28 -4.66 -20.62
N ASP A 105 32.08 -4.93 -21.91
CA ASP A 105 33.13 -5.43 -22.81
C ASP A 105 34.23 -4.39 -23.02
N GLU A 106 33.88 -3.11 -23.16
CA GLU A 106 34.82 -1.99 -23.32
C GLU A 106 35.58 -1.65 -22.02
N HIS A 107 35.07 -2.07 -20.84
CA HIS A 107 35.66 -1.74 -19.54
C HIS A 107 36.02 -3.01 -18.75
N PRO A 108 37.20 -3.62 -19.00
CA PRO A 108 37.63 -4.85 -18.29
C PRO A 108 37.81 -4.67 -16.78
N ASP A 109 38.01 -3.46 -16.30
CA ASP A 109 38.09 -3.10 -14.87
C ASP A 109 36.72 -3.05 -14.20
N ALA A 110 35.62 -3.03 -14.97
CA ALA A 110 34.25 -3.06 -14.44
C ALA A 110 33.91 -4.43 -13.86
N GLY A 111 33.74 -4.47 -12.55
CA GLY A 111 33.22 -5.64 -11.83
C GLY A 111 31.71 -5.67 -11.77
N GLY A 112 31.10 -4.48 -11.68
CA GLY A 112 29.66 -4.34 -11.63
C GLY A 112 29.17 -3.04 -12.27
N LEU A 113 27.90 -3.04 -12.71
CA LEU A 113 27.25 -1.90 -13.35
C LEU A 113 25.78 -1.79 -12.92
N GLY A 114 25.38 -0.55 -12.59
CA GLY A 114 23.99 -0.15 -12.38
C GLY A 114 23.59 0.92 -13.37
N VAL A 115 22.28 1.07 -13.62
CA VAL A 115 21.72 1.99 -14.59
C VAL A 115 20.88 3.10 -13.94
N LYS A 116 20.51 4.11 -14.72
CA LYS A 116 19.59 5.16 -14.27
C LYS A 116 18.20 4.57 -14.03
N MET A 117 17.67 4.75 -12.81
CA MET A 117 16.35 4.31 -12.43
C MET A 117 15.42 5.49 -12.21
N ILE A 118 14.16 5.35 -12.64
CA ILE A 118 13.08 6.28 -12.36
C ILE A 118 11.93 5.55 -11.67
N ASP A 119 11.14 6.28 -10.90
CA ASP A 119 9.90 5.74 -10.32
C ASP A 119 8.76 5.74 -11.36
N GLY A 120 7.60 5.19 -10.99
CA GLY A 120 6.42 5.18 -11.84
C GLY A 120 5.85 6.57 -12.18
N LYS A 121 6.40 7.66 -11.63
CA LYS A 121 6.05 9.06 -11.93
C LYS A 121 7.10 9.78 -12.77
N GLY A 122 8.13 9.08 -13.22
CA GLY A 122 9.24 9.66 -13.97
C GLY A 122 10.31 10.35 -13.11
N ASN A 123 10.20 10.34 -11.77
CA ASN A 123 11.19 10.97 -10.92
C ASN A 123 12.45 10.09 -10.81
N PHE A 124 13.61 10.72 -10.83
CA PHE A 124 14.89 10.04 -10.62
C PHE A 124 14.94 9.35 -9.24
N LEU A 125 15.36 8.10 -9.22
CA LEU A 125 15.58 7.34 -7.99
C LEU A 125 17.04 7.49 -7.51
N PRO A 126 17.27 8.16 -6.36
CA PRO A 126 18.63 8.41 -5.85
C PRO A 126 19.44 7.15 -5.57
N GLU A 127 18.81 6.00 -5.38
CA GLU A 127 19.47 4.70 -5.21
C GLU A 127 20.16 4.17 -6.46
N SER A 128 19.99 4.80 -7.61
CA SER A 128 20.73 4.50 -8.85
C SER A 128 22.23 4.66 -8.67
N LYS A 129 22.66 5.56 -7.79
CA LYS A 129 24.07 5.80 -7.45
C LYS A 129 24.23 6.04 -5.96
N ARG A 130 25.00 5.19 -5.31
CA ARG A 130 25.19 5.23 -3.86
C ARG A 130 26.66 5.11 -3.47
N GLY A 131 27.02 5.81 -2.39
CA GLY A 131 28.28 5.63 -1.70
C GLY A 131 28.15 4.59 -0.59
N LEU A 132 29.29 4.13 -0.06
CA LEU A 132 29.35 3.21 1.06
C LEU A 132 28.67 3.83 2.30
N PRO A 133 27.73 3.15 2.96
CA PRO A 133 27.07 3.66 4.16
C PRO A 133 27.99 3.61 5.38
N THR A 134 28.83 4.64 5.54
CA THR A 134 29.65 4.78 6.75
C THR A 134 28.82 5.25 7.95
N PRO A 135 29.27 5.10 9.21
CA PRO A 135 28.58 5.62 10.38
C PRO A 135 28.27 7.13 10.27
N LYS A 136 29.17 7.91 9.70
CA LYS A 136 29.00 9.36 9.48
C LYS A 136 27.90 9.64 8.44
N ASP A 137 27.89 8.92 7.34
CA ASP A 137 26.90 9.08 6.28
C ASP A 137 25.50 8.68 6.76
N ALA A 138 25.40 7.60 7.54
CA ALA A 138 24.17 7.20 8.20
C ALA A 138 23.66 8.29 9.17
N PHE A 139 24.53 8.87 9.98
CA PHE A 139 24.21 10.00 10.85
C PHE A 139 23.65 11.19 10.06
N TYR A 140 24.34 11.63 9.01
CA TYR A 140 23.88 12.75 8.18
C TYR A 140 22.53 12.51 7.54
N LYS A 141 22.26 11.27 7.10
CA LYS A 141 20.96 10.88 6.53
C LYS A 141 19.84 10.86 7.57
N ILE A 142 20.10 10.28 8.75
CA ILE A 142 19.13 10.17 9.84
C ILE A 142 18.68 11.54 10.34
N PHE A 143 19.64 12.45 10.53
CA PHE A 143 19.38 13.81 11.02
C PHE A 143 19.00 14.82 9.93
N GLY A 144 18.79 14.35 8.69
CA GLY A 144 18.30 15.18 7.58
C GLY A 144 19.32 16.10 6.95
N LEU A 145 20.60 16.09 7.37
CA LEU A 145 21.67 16.93 6.83
C LEU A 145 21.91 16.65 5.33
N SER A 146 21.78 15.39 4.91
CA SER A 146 21.86 15.00 3.51
C SER A 146 20.74 15.63 2.65
N ARG A 147 19.57 15.91 3.24
CA ARG A 147 18.45 16.56 2.55
C ARG A 147 18.62 18.08 2.50
N LEU A 148 19.18 18.66 3.57
CA LEU A 148 19.43 20.11 3.66
C LEU A 148 20.57 20.55 2.73
N PHE A 149 21.60 19.71 2.57
CA PHE A 149 22.79 19.99 1.79
C PHE A 149 23.08 18.91 0.73
N PRO A 150 22.18 18.68 -0.24
CA PRO A 150 22.28 17.54 -1.17
C PRO A 150 23.51 17.64 -2.10
N LYS A 151 23.95 18.84 -2.47
CA LYS A 151 25.12 19.07 -3.34
C LYS A 151 26.47 19.00 -2.60
N SER A 152 26.46 18.84 -1.28
CA SER A 152 27.68 18.73 -0.49
C SER A 152 28.34 17.36 -0.65
N LYS A 153 29.61 17.29 -1.04
CA LYS A 153 30.40 16.03 -1.06
C LYS A 153 30.46 15.35 0.30
N LYS A 154 30.34 16.11 1.41
CA LYS A 154 30.34 15.59 2.78
C LYS A 154 28.96 15.04 3.19
N PHE A 155 27.88 15.79 2.98
CA PHE A 155 26.54 15.44 3.46
C PHE A 155 25.73 14.64 2.43
N GLY A 156 25.98 14.82 1.13
CA GLY A 156 25.33 14.11 0.03
C GLY A 156 25.97 12.78 -0.37
N ARG A 157 26.99 12.30 0.36
CA ARG A 157 27.79 11.12 0.00
C ARG A 157 26.98 9.84 -0.10
N TYR A 158 25.97 9.65 0.74
CA TYR A 158 25.17 8.43 0.72
C TYR A 158 24.47 8.15 -0.63
N HIS A 159 23.93 9.19 -1.27
CA HIS A 159 23.28 9.10 -2.59
C HIS A 159 24.11 9.69 -3.72
N LEU A 160 25.34 10.08 -3.43
CA LEU A 160 26.24 10.75 -4.39
C LEU A 160 25.51 11.87 -5.16
N SER A 161 24.68 12.63 -4.44
CA SER A 161 23.77 13.61 -5.03
C SER A 161 24.47 14.84 -5.62
N TYR A 162 25.78 14.98 -5.40
CA TYR A 162 26.66 15.97 -6.03
C TYR A 162 27.18 15.56 -7.41
N LEU A 163 27.01 14.26 -7.80
CA LEU A 163 27.37 13.77 -9.13
C LEU A 163 26.24 14.02 -10.12
N ASP A 164 26.56 14.32 -11.37
CA ASP A 164 25.56 14.44 -12.42
C ASP A 164 24.84 13.09 -12.64
N MET A 165 23.51 13.12 -12.76
CA MET A 165 22.70 11.93 -12.98
C MET A 165 22.67 11.46 -14.44
N ASN A 166 23.26 12.23 -15.38
CA ASN A 166 23.28 11.94 -16.80
C ASN A 166 24.68 11.53 -17.32
N GLU A 167 25.68 11.53 -16.42
CA GLU A 167 27.06 11.13 -16.75
C GLU A 167 27.41 9.77 -16.14
N VAL A 168 28.36 9.07 -16.80
CA VAL A 168 28.92 7.82 -16.29
C VAL A 168 29.83 8.12 -15.10
N HIS A 169 29.65 7.43 -14.01
CA HIS A 169 30.44 7.60 -12.80
C HIS A 169 30.89 6.27 -12.21
N GLU A 170 32.08 6.23 -11.67
CA GLU A 170 32.50 5.20 -10.73
C GLU A 170 31.76 5.43 -9.41
N ILE A 171 31.13 4.38 -8.87
CA ILE A 171 30.33 4.41 -7.62
C ILE A 171 30.75 3.26 -6.71
N GLU A 172 30.47 3.40 -5.41
CA GLU A 172 30.84 2.35 -4.46
C GLU A 172 29.79 1.23 -4.42
N ILE A 173 28.50 1.57 -4.46
CA ILE A 173 27.39 0.64 -4.21
C ILE A 173 26.40 0.65 -5.36
N LEU A 174 26.15 -0.51 -5.92
CA LEU A 174 25.10 -0.79 -6.90
C LEU A 174 23.74 -0.99 -6.23
N SER A 175 22.67 -0.90 -6.99
CA SER A 175 21.32 -1.23 -6.52
C SER A 175 20.93 -2.64 -6.93
N GLY A 176 20.46 -3.45 -5.98
CA GLY A 176 19.94 -4.79 -6.27
C GLY A 176 18.72 -4.81 -7.21
N ALA A 177 18.10 -3.66 -7.50
CA ALA A 177 17.01 -3.58 -8.47
C ALA A 177 17.47 -3.79 -9.93
N PHE A 178 18.72 -3.39 -10.25
CA PHE A 178 19.44 -3.68 -11.48
C PHE A 178 20.93 -3.73 -11.17
N MET A 179 21.49 -4.92 -11.05
CA MET A 179 22.89 -5.15 -10.69
C MET A 179 23.51 -6.14 -11.67
N LEU A 180 24.20 -5.60 -12.69
CA LEU A 180 24.94 -6.39 -13.67
C LEU A 180 26.34 -6.65 -13.14
N MET A 181 26.79 -7.88 -13.19
CA MET A 181 28.08 -8.32 -12.65
C MET A 181 28.79 -9.24 -13.64
N ARG A 182 30.11 -9.16 -13.63
CA ARG A 182 30.97 -10.06 -14.42
C ARG A 182 31.15 -11.39 -13.67
N LYS A 183 30.90 -12.52 -14.32
CA LYS A 183 31.04 -13.86 -13.70
C LYS A 183 32.41 -14.08 -13.07
N LYS A 184 33.51 -13.74 -13.79
CA LYS A 184 34.88 -13.84 -13.26
C LYS A 184 35.12 -13.09 -11.96
N VAL A 185 34.37 -11.99 -11.75
CA VAL A 185 34.44 -11.21 -10.51
C VAL A 185 33.72 -11.94 -9.40
N LEU A 186 32.52 -12.49 -9.68
CA LEU A 186 31.79 -13.30 -8.71
C LEU A 186 32.57 -14.56 -8.31
N ASP A 187 33.26 -15.21 -9.24
CA ASP A 187 34.13 -16.36 -8.96
C ASP A 187 35.27 -15.98 -7.97
N LYS A 188 35.74 -14.73 -8.02
CA LYS A 188 36.81 -14.23 -7.13
C LYS A 188 36.29 -13.77 -5.78
N VAL A 189 35.17 -13.01 -5.75
CA VAL A 189 34.70 -12.34 -4.52
C VAL A 189 33.56 -13.10 -3.82
N GLY A 190 33.01 -14.15 -4.46
CA GLY A 190 31.88 -14.94 -4.01
C GLY A 190 30.52 -14.33 -4.40
N LEU A 191 29.48 -15.10 -4.20
CA LEU A 191 28.09 -14.75 -4.49
C LEU A 191 27.50 -13.84 -3.39
N LEU A 192 26.18 -13.62 -3.41
CA LEU A 192 25.49 -12.89 -2.35
C LEU A 192 25.66 -13.59 -1.00
N ASP A 193 25.87 -12.82 0.04
CA ASP A 193 25.99 -13.34 1.40
C ASP A 193 24.61 -13.72 1.96
N GLU A 194 24.44 -15.00 2.32
CA GLU A 194 23.16 -15.57 2.73
C GLU A 194 22.75 -15.24 4.18
N ASP A 195 23.59 -14.55 4.94
CA ASP A 195 23.22 -13.98 6.23
C ASP A 195 22.26 -12.78 6.07
N PHE A 196 22.22 -12.17 4.89
CA PHE A 196 21.25 -11.13 4.53
C PHE A 196 20.00 -11.81 3.96
N PHE A 197 18.92 -11.80 4.75
CA PHE A 197 17.63 -12.30 4.29
C PHE A 197 17.04 -11.39 3.19
N MET A 198 17.15 -10.08 3.37
CA MET A 198 16.70 -9.05 2.44
C MET A 198 17.32 -7.72 2.84
N TYR A 199 17.77 -6.92 1.86
CA TYR A 199 18.53 -5.67 2.00
C TYR A 199 19.94 -5.88 2.56
N GLY A 200 20.87 -5.07 2.05
CA GLY A 200 22.27 -5.06 2.46
C GLY A 200 23.16 -6.05 1.70
N GLU A 201 22.59 -7.07 1.06
CA GLU A 201 23.29 -8.00 0.18
C GLU A 201 23.93 -7.31 -1.02
N ASP A 202 23.24 -6.31 -1.57
CA ASP A 202 23.72 -5.48 -2.67
C ASP A 202 24.89 -4.59 -2.22
N ILE A 203 24.81 -4.05 -1.00
CA ILE A 203 25.88 -3.25 -0.39
C ILE A 203 27.10 -4.14 -0.12
N ASP A 204 26.89 -5.31 0.47
CA ASP A 204 27.95 -6.25 0.79
C ASP A 204 28.70 -6.72 -0.45
N LEU A 205 27.98 -7.18 -1.47
CA LEU A 205 28.58 -7.66 -2.72
C LEU A 205 29.29 -6.53 -3.47
N SER A 206 28.67 -5.35 -3.58
CA SER A 206 29.30 -4.17 -4.20
C SER A 206 30.62 -3.79 -3.51
N TYR A 207 30.64 -3.84 -2.19
CA TYR A 207 31.84 -3.55 -1.41
C TYR A 207 32.92 -4.60 -1.61
N ARG A 208 32.55 -5.90 -1.65
CA ARG A 208 33.52 -6.98 -1.96
C ARG A 208 34.08 -6.90 -3.37
N ILE A 209 33.29 -6.46 -4.36
CA ILE A 209 33.77 -6.17 -5.73
C ILE A 209 34.88 -5.13 -5.69
N VAL A 210 34.68 -4.00 -4.98
CA VAL A 210 35.66 -2.95 -4.84
C VAL A 210 36.93 -3.43 -4.10
N LEU A 211 36.76 -4.18 -3.01
CA LEU A 211 37.87 -4.80 -2.26
C LEU A 211 38.65 -5.82 -3.12
N GLY A 212 37.97 -6.48 -4.05
CA GLY A 212 38.56 -7.39 -5.03
C GLY A 212 39.38 -6.70 -6.11
N GLY A 213 39.48 -5.34 -6.10
CA GLY A 213 40.26 -4.55 -7.05
C GLY A 213 39.51 -4.20 -8.33
N PHE A 214 38.18 -4.38 -8.38
CA PHE A 214 37.34 -4.01 -9.50
C PHE A 214 36.55 -2.73 -9.20
N LYS A 215 35.95 -2.13 -10.24
CA LYS A 215 35.15 -0.93 -10.13
C LYS A 215 33.67 -1.22 -10.34
N ASN A 216 32.82 -0.48 -9.66
CA ASN A 216 31.39 -0.43 -9.91
C ASN A 216 31.05 0.85 -10.67
N TYR A 217 30.24 0.75 -11.70
CA TYR A 217 29.88 1.88 -12.54
C TYR A 217 28.39 2.20 -12.47
N TYR A 218 28.06 3.48 -12.52
CA TYR A 218 26.75 4.01 -12.83
C TYR A 218 26.70 4.41 -14.29
N TYR A 219 25.78 3.82 -15.06
CA TYR A 219 25.65 4.01 -16.51
C TYR A 219 24.27 4.56 -16.87
N PRO A 220 24.13 5.89 -17.10
CA PRO A 220 22.83 6.53 -17.33
C PRO A 220 22.36 6.55 -18.79
N LYS A 221 23.13 5.99 -19.75
CA LYS A 221 22.76 5.98 -21.18
C LYS A 221 21.65 4.98 -21.52
N THR A 222 21.23 4.20 -20.53
CA THR A 222 19.98 3.43 -20.53
C THR A 222 19.27 3.61 -19.19
N ARG A 223 17.95 3.43 -19.20
CA ARG A 223 17.08 3.73 -18.07
C ARG A 223 16.10 2.61 -17.85
N ILE A 224 15.68 2.46 -16.61
CA ILE A 224 14.61 1.54 -16.24
C ILE A 224 13.57 2.23 -15.37
N ILE A 225 12.31 1.80 -15.46
CA ILE A 225 11.32 2.10 -14.44
C ILE A 225 11.48 1.08 -13.31
N HIS A 226 11.46 1.52 -12.07
CA HIS A 226 11.40 0.67 -10.89
C HIS A 226 10.26 1.16 -9.99
N TYR A 227 9.15 0.43 -9.95
CA TYR A 227 7.95 0.81 -9.19
C TYR A 227 8.16 0.78 -7.67
N LYS A 228 9.21 0.16 -7.20
CA LYS A 228 9.76 0.19 -5.83
C LYS A 228 8.80 -0.16 -4.72
N GLY A 229 8.94 -1.37 -4.20
CA GLY A 229 8.32 -1.81 -2.96
C GLY A 229 7.01 -2.56 -3.10
N GLU A 230 6.70 -3.07 -4.28
CA GLU A 230 5.53 -3.92 -4.51
C GLU A 230 5.65 -5.25 -3.78
N SER A 231 6.82 -5.88 -3.80
CA SER A 231 7.09 -7.11 -3.04
C SER A 231 7.17 -6.88 -1.52
N THR A 232 7.36 -5.62 -1.09
CA THR A 232 7.57 -5.28 0.32
C THR A 232 6.73 -4.08 0.72
N LYS A 233 5.66 -4.30 1.49
CA LYS A 233 4.87 -3.19 2.05
C LYS A 233 5.72 -2.35 3.00
N LYS A 234 6.29 -1.24 2.51
CA LYS A 234 7.18 -0.30 3.24
C LYS A 234 6.62 0.27 4.54
N SER A 235 5.32 0.13 4.80
CA SER A 235 4.66 0.64 6.00
C SER A 235 4.69 -0.35 7.18
N SER A 236 5.20 -1.57 7.01
CA SER A 236 5.25 -2.53 8.10
C SER A 236 6.44 -2.25 9.02
N VAL A 237 6.22 -2.36 10.34
CA VAL A 237 7.28 -2.27 11.35
C VAL A 237 8.39 -3.28 11.05
N ASN A 238 8.04 -4.45 10.51
CA ASN A 238 8.98 -5.49 10.10
C ASN A 238 9.96 -5.04 9.02
N TYR A 239 9.53 -4.25 8.02
CA TYR A 239 10.43 -3.70 7.01
C TYR A 239 11.58 -2.89 7.62
N VAL A 240 11.26 -2.03 8.58
CA VAL A 240 12.23 -1.16 9.24
C VAL A 240 13.25 -2.01 10.01
N PHE A 241 12.80 -3.03 10.74
CA PHE A 241 13.68 -3.93 11.48
C PHE A 241 14.59 -4.74 10.55
N VAL A 242 14.07 -5.32 9.47
CA VAL A 242 14.87 -6.11 8.51
C VAL A 242 15.97 -5.25 7.88
N PHE A 243 15.62 -4.04 7.40
CA PHE A 243 16.59 -3.11 6.80
C PHE A 243 17.70 -2.73 7.77
N TYR A 244 17.35 -2.35 8.99
CA TYR A 244 18.38 -1.94 9.97
C TYR A 244 19.21 -3.10 10.49
N ASN A 245 18.61 -4.29 10.63
CA ASN A 245 19.36 -5.49 10.98
C ASN A 245 20.42 -5.83 9.91
N ALA A 246 20.05 -5.72 8.64
CA ALA A 246 20.99 -5.87 7.53
C ALA A 246 22.18 -4.89 7.63
N MET A 247 21.91 -3.63 7.97
CA MET A 247 22.98 -2.64 8.18
C MET A 247 23.91 -3.01 9.36
N ILE A 248 23.36 -3.59 10.44
CA ILE A 248 24.15 -4.07 11.58
C ILE A 248 25.00 -5.27 11.19
N ILE A 249 24.47 -6.23 10.39
CA ILE A 249 25.23 -7.36 9.86
C ILE A 249 26.40 -6.85 9.02
N PHE A 250 26.14 -5.94 8.07
CA PHE A 250 27.18 -5.32 7.24
C PHE A 250 28.27 -4.66 8.09
N ALA A 251 27.88 -3.86 9.08
CA ALA A 251 28.83 -3.18 9.94
C ALA A 251 29.71 -4.14 10.75
N LYS A 252 29.12 -5.23 11.24
CA LYS A 252 29.88 -6.27 11.99
C LYS A 252 30.90 -7.01 11.10
N LYS A 253 30.58 -7.20 9.82
CA LYS A 253 31.46 -7.92 8.87
C LYS A 253 32.61 -7.04 8.37
N HIS A 254 32.34 -5.76 8.12
CA HIS A 254 33.28 -4.92 7.36
C HIS A 254 33.90 -3.77 8.16
N PHE A 255 33.39 -3.43 9.35
CA PHE A 255 33.96 -2.36 10.17
C PHE A 255 34.71 -2.92 11.38
N SER A 256 35.69 -2.14 11.88
CA SER A 256 36.34 -2.48 13.15
C SER A 256 35.32 -2.62 14.29
N SER A 257 35.60 -3.46 15.30
CA SER A 257 34.69 -3.74 16.41
C SER A 257 34.21 -2.49 17.15
N LYS A 258 35.04 -1.44 17.25
CA LYS A 258 34.69 -0.13 17.82
C LYS A 258 33.66 0.61 16.94
N ASN A 259 33.93 0.67 15.65
CA ASN A 259 33.06 1.36 14.68
C ASN A 259 31.74 0.60 14.50
N ALA A 260 31.76 -0.74 14.49
CA ALA A 260 30.55 -1.56 14.41
C ALA A 260 29.63 -1.36 15.63
N ARG A 261 30.20 -1.26 16.85
CA ARG A 261 29.40 -0.98 18.08
C ARG A 261 28.77 0.40 18.03
N LEU A 262 29.55 1.44 17.67
CA LEU A 262 29.02 2.80 17.53
C LEU A 262 27.92 2.87 16.46
N PHE A 263 28.14 2.24 15.32
CA PHE A 263 27.17 2.18 14.23
C PHE A 263 25.87 1.49 14.65
N SER A 264 25.98 0.34 15.33
CA SER A 264 24.81 -0.40 15.84
C SER A 264 24.05 0.42 16.89
N PHE A 265 24.74 1.13 17.78
CA PHE A 265 24.11 2.02 18.75
C PHE A 265 23.33 3.15 18.07
N LEU A 266 23.96 3.86 17.10
CA LEU A 266 23.33 4.95 16.36
C LEU A 266 22.14 4.46 15.55
N ILE A 267 22.24 3.29 14.93
CA ILE A 267 21.10 2.67 14.20
C ILE A 267 19.95 2.36 15.15
N ASN A 268 20.21 1.69 16.28
CA ASN A 268 19.15 1.37 17.23
C ASN A 268 18.47 2.65 17.77
N MET A 269 19.25 3.66 18.11
CA MET A 269 18.72 4.96 18.54
C MET A 269 17.82 5.58 17.45
N ALA A 270 18.25 5.52 16.19
CA ALA A 270 17.48 6.03 15.05
C ALA A 270 16.17 5.27 14.81
N ILE A 271 16.17 3.94 14.99
CA ILE A 271 14.98 3.10 14.89
C ILE A 271 13.93 3.55 15.91
N TYR A 272 14.30 3.61 17.18
CA TYR A 272 13.39 3.99 18.25
C TYR A 272 12.89 5.43 18.11
N PHE A 273 13.79 6.36 17.76
CA PHE A 273 13.42 7.76 17.53
C PHE A 273 12.47 7.91 16.35
N ARG A 274 12.77 7.27 15.21
CA ARG A 274 11.90 7.31 14.02
C ARG A 274 10.57 6.59 14.24
N ALA A 275 10.57 5.45 14.94
CA ALA A 275 9.36 4.75 15.33
C ALA A 275 8.50 5.60 16.26
N GLY A 276 9.11 6.26 17.24
CA GLY A 276 8.43 7.21 18.14
C GLY A 276 7.80 8.38 17.39
N ILE A 277 8.57 9.04 16.50
CA ILE A 277 8.06 10.14 15.66
C ILE A 277 6.92 9.65 14.75
N ALA A 278 7.07 8.49 14.10
CA ALA A 278 6.05 7.94 13.23
C ALA A 278 4.76 7.60 13.98
N LEU A 279 4.88 7.01 15.17
CA LEU A 279 3.76 6.73 16.06
C LEU A 279 3.10 8.04 16.53
N MET A 280 3.88 9.01 16.98
CA MET A 280 3.40 10.34 17.41
C MET A 280 2.68 11.06 16.26
N ASN A 281 3.28 11.10 15.06
CA ASN A 281 2.66 11.71 13.89
C ASN A 281 1.34 10.99 13.49
N ARG A 282 1.29 9.67 13.61
CA ARG A 282 0.06 8.90 13.33
C ARG A 282 -1.01 9.21 14.38
N LEU A 283 -0.67 9.23 15.65
CA LEU A 283 -1.57 9.59 16.74
C LEU A 283 -2.07 11.02 16.59
N VAL A 284 -1.18 11.99 16.40
CA VAL A 284 -1.54 13.41 16.22
C VAL A 284 -2.45 13.58 15.00
N LYS A 285 -2.07 13.04 13.83
CA LYS A 285 -2.89 13.15 12.60
C LYS A 285 -4.26 12.47 12.70
N SER A 286 -4.36 11.43 13.52
CA SER A 286 -5.60 10.67 13.69
C SER A 286 -6.48 11.24 14.81
N MET A 287 -5.89 11.79 15.88
CA MET A 287 -6.59 12.17 17.10
C MET A 287 -6.76 13.67 17.28
N ILE A 288 -6.00 14.50 16.54
CA ILE A 288 -6.04 15.97 16.76
C ILE A 288 -7.44 16.55 16.52
N ILE A 289 -8.13 16.18 15.44
CA ILE A 289 -9.47 16.68 15.15
C ILE A 289 -10.51 16.12 16.12
N PRO A 290 -10.59 14.81 16.40
CA PRO A 290 -11.44 14.28 17.44
C PRO A 290 -11.23 14.95 18.81
N PHE A 291 -9.99 15.22 19.20
CA PHE A 291 -9.66 15.83 20.46
C PHE A 291 -10.07 17.32 20.51
N LEU A 292 -9.83 18.07 19.44
CA LEU A 292 -10.28 19.45 19.31
C LEU A 292 -11.81 19.54 19.32
N ASP A 293 -12.50 18.64 18.63
CA ASP A 293 -13.96 18.58 18.66
C ASP A 293 -14.48 18.36 20.08
N LEU A 294 -13.90 17.40 20.82
CA LEU A 294 -14.31 17.13 22.19
C LEU A 294 -14.13 18.36 23.10
N ILE A 295 -13.01 19.08 22.98
CA ILE A 295 -12.75 20.30 23.74
C ILE A 295 -13.78 21.38 23.39
N ILE A 296 -13.97 21.67 22.10
CA ILE A 296 -14.85 22.76 21.65
C ILE A 296 -16.31 22.46 21.98
N VAL A 297 -16.73 21.19 21.81
CA VAL A 297 -18.07 20.74 22.20
C VAL A 297 -18.27 20.94 23.71
N THR A 298 -17.32 20.51 24.52
CA THR A 298 -17.40 20.66 25.99
C THR A 298 -17.43 22.13 26.41
N LEU A 299 -16.55 22.97 25.85
CA LEU A 299 -16.54 24.40 26.14
C LEU A 299 -17.87 25.08 25.75
N GLY A 300 -18.43 24.72 24.58
CA GLY A 300 -19.73 25.25 24.18
C GLY A 300 -20.87 24.85 25.11
N LEU A 301 -20.84 23.63 25.65
CA LEU A 301 -21.82 23.19 26.66
C LEU A 301 -21.69 23.98 27.97
N PHE A 302 -20.47 24.25 28.42
CA PHE A 302 -20.25 25.12 29.58
C PHE A 302 -20.77 26.55 29.36
N ILE A 303 -20.52 27.13 28.18
CA ILE A 303 -21.03 28.46 27.83
C ILE A 303 -22.56 28.46 27.83
N ILE A 304 -23.19 27.42 27.25
CA ILE A 304 -24.66 27.27 27.26
C ILE A 304 -25.19 27.19 28.69
N ALA A 305 -24.57 26.36 29.54
CA ALA A 305 -24.97 26.21 30.93
C ALA A 305 -24.86 27.53 31.70
N PHE A 306 -23.72 28.22 31.57
CA PHE A 306 -23.50 29.52 32.22
C PHE A 306 -24.52 30.60 31.75
N GLN A 307 -24.79 30.64 30.43
CA GLN A 307 -25.79 31.59 29.90
C GLN A 307 -27.20 31.22 30.35
N TYR A 308 -27.52 29.94 30.50
CA TYR A 308 -28.79 29.44 30.99
C TYR A 308 -29.00 29.80 32.47
N GLU A 309 -27.96 29.62 33.30
CA GLU A 309 -27.93 30.04 34.71
C GLU A 309 -28.24 31.53 34.86
N LYS A 310 -27.51 32.36 34.11
CA LYS A 310 -27.65 33.84 34.12
C LYS A 310 -29.01 34.30 33.62
N SER A 311 -29.60 33.63 32.62
CA SER A 311 -30.85 34.09 32.00
C SER A 311 -32.08 33.77 32.84
N LEU A 312 -32.03 32.77 33.68
CA LEU A 312 -33.14 32.30 34.49
C LEU A 312 -32.96 32.56 36.00
N ASP A 313 -31.84 33.17 36.36
CA ASP A 313 -31.47 33.46 37.75
C ASP A 313 -31.55 32.21 38.68
N ILE A 314 -31.05 31.06 38.17
CA ILE A 314 -31.07 29.77 38.85
C ILE A 314 -29.63 29.27 39.06
N ASN A 315 -29.35 28.72 40.25
CA ASN A 315 -28.05 28.07 40.51
C ASN A 315 -28.03 26.68 39.85
N ILE A 316 -27.05 26.47 39.01
CA ILE A 316 -26.79 25.14 38.42
C ILE A 316 -25.95 24.31 39.40
N PRO A 317 -26.38 23.08 39.74
CA PRO A 317 -25.61 22.22 40.63
C PRO A 317 -24.23 21.84 40.04
N ASP A 318 -23.21 21.79 40.89
CA ASP A 318 -21.83 21.41 40.52
C ASP A 318 -21.77 20.02 39.82
N VAL A 319 -22.67 19.11 40.20
CA VAL A 319 -22.77 17.78 39.57
C VAL A 319 -23.12 17.88 38.09
N LEU A 320 -23.97 18.84 37.68
CA LEU A 320 -24.27 19.05 36.26
C LEU A 320 -23.02 19.55 35.52
N LEU A 321 -22.34 20.55 36.08
CA LEU A 321 -21.17 21.17 35.42
C LEU A 321 -20.00 20.19 35.38
N ASN A 322 -19.65 19.54 36.49
CA ASN A 322 -18.38 18.80 36.61
C ASN A 322 -18.50 17.32 36.16
N ILE A 323 -19.72 16.76 36.10
CA ILE A 323 -19.92 15.34 35.79
C ILE A 323 -20.82 15.18 34.54
N ALA A 324 -22.04 15.76 34.57
CA ALA A 324 -23.00 15.46 33.51
C ALA A 324 -22.63 16.06 32.15
N LEU A 325 -22.19 17.34 32.09
CA LEU A 325 -21.80 17.98 30.83
C LEU A 325 -20.61 17.28 30.15
N PRO A 326 -19.50 16.93 30.87
CA PRO A 326 -18.43 16.14 30.29
C PRO A 326 -18.89 14.75 29.77
N ILE A 327 -19.80 14.08 30.51
CA ILE A 327 -20.38 12.78 30.06
C ILE A 327 -21.22 13.00 28.81
N TYR A 328 -22.04 14.02 28.74
CA TYR A 328 -22.83 14.33 27.53
C TYR A 328 -21.93 14.62 26.34
N ALA A 329 -20.91 15.44 26.49
CA ALA A 329 -19.90 15.72 25.46
C ALA A 329 -19.25 14.41 24.97
N PHE A 330 -18.88 13.52 25.89
CA PHE A 330 -18.28 12.24 25.57
C PHE A 330 -19.23 11.27 24.86
N VAL A 331 -20.51 11.24 25.24
CA VAL A 331 -21.55 10.45 24.53
C VAL A 331 -21.71 10.93 23.10
N TRP A 332 -21.83 12.24 22.87
CA TRP A 332 -21.91 12.80 21.52
C TRP A 332 -20.64 12.54 20.72
N PHE A 333 -19.47 12.67 21.32
CA PHE A 333 -18.20 12.32 20.68
C PHE A 333 -18.20 10.86 20.22
N LEU A 334 -18.59 9.93 21.08
CA LEU A 334 -18.65 8.50 20.75
C LEU A 334 -19.67 8.20 19.64
N THR A 335 -20.87 8.79 19.70
CA THR A 335 -21.90 8.56 18.68
C THR A 335 -21.48 9.08 17.30
N VAL A 336 -20.81 10.23 17.23
CA VAL A 336 -20.24 10.76 15.98
C VAL A 336 -19.08 9.90 15.49
N LEU A 337 -18.21 9.41 16.39
CA LEU A 337 -17.13 8.49 16.05
C LEU A 337 -17.70 7.19 15.46
N PHE A 338 -18.66 6.58 16.12
CA PHE A 338 -19.28 5.32 15.65
C PHE A 338 -20.13 5.48 14.40
N SER A 339 -20.76 6.62 14.20
CA SER A 339 -21.47 6.93 12.93
C SER A 339 -20.50 7.11 11.76
N GLY A 340 -19.20 7.26 12.02
CA GLY A 340 -18.19 7.50 11.00
C GLY A 340 -18.04 8.96 10.59
N GLY A 341 -18.33 9.89 11.50
CA GLY A 341 -18.16 11.32 11.29
C GLY A 341 -16.71 11.75 11.08
N TYR A 342 -15.74 10.89 11.42
CA TYR A 342 -14.30 11.09 11.21
C TYR A 342 -13.74 10.27 10.04
N ASP A 343 -14.57 9.50 9.32
CA ASP A 343 -14.14 8.75 8.14
C ASP A 343 -13.82 9.69 6.99
N LYS A 344 -12.82 9.36 6.20
CA LYS A 344 -12.45 10.09 4.99
C LYS A 344 -12.99 9.37 3.74
N PRO A 345 -13.59 10.06 2.77
CA PRO A 345 -13.96 11.48 2.74
C PRO A 345 -15.10 11.78 3.72
N ILE A 346 -15.15 13.03 4.22
CA ILE A 346 -16.20 13.44 5.15
C ILE A 346 -17.57 13.41 4.48
N ARG A 347 -18.54 12.88 5.24
CA ARG A 347 -19.96 12.89 4.87
C ARG A 347 -20.75 13.58 5.98
N PHE A 348 -21.27 14.76 5.73
CA PHE A 348 -22.06 15.54 6.71
C PHE A 348 -23.19 14.74 7.36
N ILE A 349 -23.88 13.95 6.57
CA ILE A 349 -24.99 13.12 7.05
C ILE A 349 -24.59 12.21 8.22
N LYS A 350 -23.36 11.72 8.27
CA LYS A 350 -22.88 10.86 9.36
C LYS A 350 -22.68 11.63 10.66
N ASN A 351 -22.25 12.89 10.58
CA ASN A 351 -22.13 13.77 11.75
C ASN A 351 -23.52 14.12 12.28
N ILE A 352 -24.48 14.43 11.40
CA ILE A 352 -25.87 14.71 11.77
C ILE A 352 -26.50 13.49 12.46
N ILE A 353 -26.36 12.29 11.87
CA ILE A 353 -26.87 11.05 12.48
C ILE A 353 -26.24 10.83 13.85
N GLY A 354 -24.89 10.98 13.98
CA GLY A 354 -24.21 10.83 15.26
C GLY A 354 -24.69 11.80 16.33
N ALA A 355 -24.90 13.06 15.97
CA ALA A 355 -25.41 14.08 16.88
C ALA A 355 -26.85 13.78 17.34
N ILE A 356 -27.75 13.41 16.41
CA ILE A 356 -29.16 13.06 16.72
C ILE A 356 -29.21 11.79 17.60
N VAL A 357 -28.46 10.76 17.26
CA VAL A 357 -28.42 9.51 18.05
C VAL A 357 -27.86 9.79 19.45
N GLY A 358 -26.81 10.60 19.56
CA GLY A 358 -26.24 10.98 20.86
C GLY A 358 -27.25 11.74 21.72
N THR A 359 -27.95 12.71 21.15
CA THR A 359 -29.03 13.44 21.85
C THR A 359 -30.14 12.48 22.31
N GLY A 360 -30.55 11.54 21.46
CA GLY A 360 -31.57 10.55 21.81
C GLY A 360 -31.11 9.64 22.95
N ILE A 361 -29.85 9.16 22.94
CA ILE A 361 -29.29 8.34 24.02
C ILE A 361 -29.23 9.13 25.33
N ILE A 362 -28.77 10.39 25.31
CA ILE A 362 -28.70 11.23 26.51
C ILE A 362 -30.11 11.46 27.08
N LEU A 363 -31.09 11.80 26.25
CA LEU A 363 -32.48 11.99 26.68
C LEU A 363 -33.09 10.69 27.24
N MET A 364 -32.80 9.54 26.62
CA MET A 364 -33.26 8.24 27.09
C MET A 364 -32.67 7.92 28.48
N VAL A 365 -31.36 8.09 28.66
CA VAL A 365 -30.71 7.87 29.96
C VAL A 365 -31.24 8.86 30.98
N TYR A 366 -31.34 10.14 30.61
CA TYR A 366 -31.90 11.19 31.47
C TYR A 366 -33.32 10.83 31.98
N ALA A 367 -34.18 10.28 31.13
CA ALA A 367 -35.52 9.90 31.50
C ALA A 367 -35.58 8.73 32.52
N LEU A 368 -34.52 7.92 32.59
CA LEU A 368 -34.40 6.80 33.54
C LEU A 368 -33.76 7.19 34.89
N LEU A 369 -33.19 8.40 34.99
CA LEU A 369 -32.56 8.87 36.24
C LEU A 369 -33.62 9.23 37.29
N PRO A 370 -33.28 9.14 38.60
CA PRO A 370 -34.10 9.65 39.67
C PRO A 370 -34.35 11.17 39.54
N LYS A 371 -35.49 11.68 39.99
CA LYS A 371 -35.90 13.08 39.82
C LYS A 371 -34.91 14.10 40.45
N ASP A 372 -34.25 13.72 41.50
CA ASP A 372 -33.24 14.51 42.23
C ASP A 372 -31.94 14.74 41.47
N VAL A 373 -31.64 13.90 40.43
CA VAL A 373 -30.51 14.07 39.52
C VAL A 373 -30.92 14.46 38.09
N GLN A 374 -32.19 14.75 37.84
CA GLN A 374 -32.69 15.32 36.59
C GLN A 374 -32.63 16.84 36.61
N PHE A 375 -31.60 17.44 36.02
CA PHE A 375 -31.38 18.90 36.13
C PHE A 375 -32.16 19.72 35.11
N SER A 376 -31.93 19.52 33.79
CA SER A 376 -32.64 20.27 32.75
C SER A 376 -32.64 19.54 31.40
N ARG A 377 -33.84 19.29 30.87
CA ARG A 377 -34.02 18.75 29.50
C ARG A 377 -33.63 19.76 28.43
N LEU A 378 -33.84 21.06 28.75
CA LEU A 378 -33.57 22.14 27.81
C LEU A 378 -32.08 22.27 27.52
N ILE A 379 -31.19 22.07 28.49
CA ILE A 379 -29.73 22.07 28.30
C ILE A 379 -29.32 20.93 27.35
N ILE A 380 -29.95 19.75 27.42
CA ILE A 380 -29.66 18.64 26.52
C ILE A 380 -30.11 18.96 25.09
N VAL A 381 -31.28 19.57 24.91
CA VAL A 381 -31.81 19.94 23.59
C VAL A 381 -30.99 21.05 22.94
N ILE A 382 -30.69 22.12 23.69
CA ILE A 382 -29.83 23.23 23.22
C ILE A 382 -28.41 22.71 22.93
N GLY A 383 -27.86 21.84 23.80
CA GLY A 383 -26.58 21.18 23.57
C GLY A 383 -26.57 20.34 22.29
N GLY A 384 -27.66 19.60 22.02
CA GLY A 384 -27.81 18.85 20.77
C GLY A 384 -27.85 19.77 19.54
N ALA A 385 -28.55 20.89 19.61
CA ALA A 385 -28.56 21.90 18.55
C ALA A 385 -27.17 22.53 18.34
N TRP A 386 -26.48 22.90 19.42
CA TRP A 386 -25.10 23.39 19.38
C TRP A 386 -24.17 22.41 18.65
N ILE A 387 -24.23 21.14 18.98
CA ILE A 387 -23.39 20.10 18.39
C ILE A 387 -23.67 19.94 16.91
N LEU A 388 -24.92 19.97 16.48
CA LEU A 388 -25.27 19.96 15.06
C LEU A 388 -24.66 21.14 14.31
N VAL A 389 -24.83 22.35 14.82
CA VAL A 389 -24.24 23.56 14.22
C VAL A 389 -22.73 23.48 14.19
N TYR A 390 -22.10 23.11 15.31
CA TYR A 390 -20.66 22.98 15.40
C TYR A 390 -20.08 21.97 14.38
N TYR A 391 -20.64 20.76 14.32
CA TYR A 391 -20.13 19.77 13.37
C TYR A 391 -20.35 20.18 11.91
N LEU A 392 -21.45 20.83 11.58
CA LEU A 392 -21.67 21.36 10.23
C LEU A 392 -20.63 22.42 9.88
N LEU A 393 -20.43 23.42 10.75
CA LEU A 393 -19.46 24.50 10.53
C LEU A 393 -18.02 23.98 10.51
N SER A 394 -17.62 23.17 11.47
CA SER A 394 -16.25 22.64 11.55
C SER A 394 -15.92 21.78 10.34
N ARG A 395 -16.84 20.95 9.87
CA ARG A 395 -16.61 20.11 8.67
C ARG A 395 -16.62 20.94 7.39
N PHE A 396 -17.42 22.00 7.32
CA PHE A 396 -17.37 22.95 6.23
C PHE A 396 -16.01 23.66 6.18
N ILE A 397 -15.50 24.14 7.30
CA ILE A 397 -14.17 24.76 7.38
C ILE A 397 -13.07 23.76 6.99
N LEU A 398 -13.10 22.56 7.54
CA LEU A 398 -12.11 21.49 7.22
C LEU A 398 -12.12 21.09 5.75
N HIS A 399 -13.25 21.20 5.07
CA HIS A 399 -13.37 20.98 3.62
C HIS A 399 -12.45 21.90 2.80
N PHE A 400 -12.31 23.16 3.20
CA PHE A 400 -11.44 24.11 2.51
C PHE A 400 -9.98 24.01 2.94
N LEU A 401 -9.73 23.79 4.23
CA LEU A 401 -8.38 23.81 4.79
C LEU A 401 -7.58 22.55 4.51
N ILE A 402 -8.22 21.37 4.49
CA ILE A 402 -7.51 20.09 4.44
C ILE A 402 -7.99 19.27 3.23
N PRO A 403 -7.12 19.00 2.23
CA PRO A 403 -7.50 18.27 1.02
C PRO A 403 -8.10 16.88 1.27
N SER A 404 -7.62 16.15 2.30
CA SER A 404 -8.13 14.82 2.65
C SER A 404 -9.54 14.84 3.28
N TYR A 405 -10.07 16.00 3.61
CA TYR A 405 -11.42 16.22 4.16
C TYR A 405 -12.41 16.78 3.15
N ARG A 406 -12.03 16.93 1.88
CA ARG A 406 -12.94 17.43 0.85
C ARG A 406 -14.16 16.54 0.69
N ILE A 407 -15.32 17.20 0.63
CA ILE A 407 -16.62 16.56 0.44
C ILE A 407 -16.73 16.14 -1.02
N GLY A 408 -17.25 14.94 -1.26
CA GLY A 408 -17.52 14.51 -2.64
C GLY A 408 -16.67 13.35 -3.16
N GLY A 409 -15.84 12.74 -2.30
CA GLY A 409 -15.06 11.57 -2.70
C GLY A 409 -13.94 11.90 -3.71
N SER A 410 -13.17 10.91 -4.14
CA SER A 410 -12.11 11.12 -5.13
C SER A 410 -12.66 11.86 -6.35
N LYS A 411 -11.93 12.90 -6.78
CA LYS A 411 -12.25 13.66 -8.01
C LYS A 411 -12.54 12.69 -9.16
N THR A 412 -13.49 13.02 -10.01
CA THR A 412 -13.56 12.39 -11.33
C THR A 412 -12.26 12.67 -12.05
N LYS A 413 -11.67 11.65 -12.67
CA LYS A 413 -10.40 11.77 -13.39
C LYS A 413 -10.65 11.87 -14.90
N ARG A 414 -9.79 12.62 -15.57
CA ARG A 414 -9.71 12.71 -17.03
C ARG A 414 -8.53 11.90 -17.49
N PHE A 415 -8.78 10.97 -18.39
CA PHE A 415 -7.80 10.02 -18.88
C PHE A 415 -7.43 10.33 -20.33
N VAL A 416 -6.19 10.09 -20.68
CA VAL A 416 -5.77 9.96 -22.06
C VAL A 416 -5.14 8.57 -22.24
N ILE A 417 -5.55 7.87 -23.29
CA ILE A 417 -5.00 6.58 -23.69
C ILE A 417 -4.19 6.78 -24.96
N VAL A 418 -2.93 6.35 -24.92
CA VAL A 418 -1.97 6.50 -26.00
C VAL A 418 -1.74 5.14 -26.63
N GLY A 419 -2.13 4.97 -27.90
CA GLY A 419 -2.01 3.69 -28.62
C GLY A 419 -2.78 3.70 -29.94
N ASP A 420 -2.87 2.54 -30.58
CA ASP A 420 -3.74 2.34 -31.74
C ASP A 420 -5.19 2.23 -31.30
N ILE A 421 -6.13 2.43 -32.22
CA ILE A 421 -7.55 2.53 -31.90
C ILE A 421 -8.10 1.28 -31.19
N GLU A 422 -7.69 0.09 -31.63
CA GLU A 422 -8.16 -1.18 -31.06
C GLU A 422 -7.73 -1.34 -29.60
N GLU A 423 -6.45 -1.06 -29.30
CA GLU A 423 -5.91 -1.12 -27.93
C GLU A 423 -6.48 0.00 -27.06
N ALA A 424 -6.64 1.20 -27.60
CA ALA A 424 -7.22 2.32 -26.87
C ALA A 424 -8.69 2.04 -26.48
N GLU A 425 -9.48 1.45 -27.38
CA GLU A 425 -10.86 1.04 -27.10
C GLU A 425 -10.91 -0.10 -26.05
N ARG A 426 -10.04 -1.11 -26.15
CA ARG A 426 -9.90 -2.19 -25.15
C ARG A 426 -9.62 -1.63 -23.76
N VAL A 427 -8.62 -0.76 -23.66
CA VAL A 427 -8.21 -0.14 -22.38
C VAL A 427 -9.31 0.77 -21.84
N SER A 428 -10.00 1.51 -22.71
CA SER A 428 -11.14 2.33 -22.33
C SER A 428 -12.28 1.50 -21.72
N GLN A 429 -12.61 0.36 -22.33
CA GLN A 429 -13.60 -0.57 -21.77
C GLN A 429 -13.20 -1.10 -20.39
N LEU A 430 -11.92 -1.46 -20.21
CA LEU A 430 -11.40 -1.86 -18.89
C LEU A 430 -11.55 -0.74 -17.85
N LEU A 431 -11.28 0.51 -18.21
CA LEU A 431 -11.46 1.65 -17.32
C LEU A 431 -12.92 1.81 -16.89
N TYR A 432 -13.87 1.74 -17.82
CA TYR A 432 -15.30 1.87 -17.52
C TYR A 432 -15.82 0.72 -16.65
N GLN A 433 -15.30 -0.49 -16.81
CA GLN A 433 -15.67 -1.63 -15.95
C GLN A 433 -15.15 -1.52 -14.52
N THR A 434 -14.00 -0.89 -14.33
CA THR A 434 -13.30 -0.88 -13.04
C THR A 434 -13.45 0.42 -12.26
N ASN A 435 -13.72 1.54 -12.93
CA ASN A 435 -13.76 2.87 -12.32
C ASN A 435 -15.06 3.61 -12.63
N SER A 436 -15.86 3.86 -11.60
CA SER A 436 -17.11 4.63 -11.73
C SER A 436 -16.93 6.15 -11.74
N LYS A 437 -15.69 6.67 -11.70
CA LYS A 437 -15.38 8.10 -11.54
C LYS A 437 -14.61 8.69 -12.71
N ILE A 438 -14.97 8.27 -13.91
CA ILE A 438 -14.41 8.78 -15.15
C ILE A 438 -15.18 10.05 -15.55
N GLN A 439 -14.45 11.14 -15.83
CA GLN A 439 -15.01 12.35 -16.39
C GLN A 439 -14.94 12.34 -17.90
N SER A 440 -13.77 12.04 -18.46
CA SER A 440 -13.55 11.84 -19.90
C SER A 440 -12.42 10.86 -20.13
N VAL A 441 -12.43 10.25 -21.33
CA VAL A 441 -11.35 9.41 -21.85
C VAL A 441 -11.09 9.91 -23.27
N GLU A 442 -9.89 10.43 -23.48
CA GLU A 442 -9.42 10.91 -24.78
C GLU A 442 -8.41 9.91 -25.36
N PHE A 443 -8.32 9.84 -26.69
CA PHE A 443 -7.38 8.95 -27.37
C PHE A 443 -6.30 9.78 -28.08
N VAL A 444 -5.06 9.32 -27.97
CA VAL A 444 -3.89 9.87 -28.65
C VAL A 444 -3.27 8.75 -29.50
N SER A 445 -3.04 9.01 -30.76
CA SER A 445 -2.45 8.02 -31.68
C SER A 445 -0.97 7.81 -31.36
N ALA A 446 -0.53 6.54 -31.39
CA ALA A 446 0.90 6.19 -31.29
C ALA A 446 1.73 6.70 -32.49
N GLN A 447 1.09 6.89 -33.65
CA GLN A 447 1.71 7.37 -34.90
C GLN A 447 1.15 8.72 -35.32
N GLU A 448 1.77 9.38 -36.29
CA GLU A 448 1.24 10.60 -36.88
C GLU A 448 -0.11 10.34 -37.56
N ILE A 449 -1.08 11.20 -37.28
CA ILE A 449 -2.46 11.02 -37.71
C ILE A 449 -2.59 11.36 -39.20
N LYS A 450 -3.03 10.40 -39.98
CA LYS A 450 -3.69 10.65 -41.26
C LYS A 450 -5.20 10.47 -41.04
N GLU A 451 -5.89 11.58 -40.74
CA GLU A 451 -7.35 11.73 -40.61
C GLU A 451 -8.13 10.60 -39.88
N ASN A 452 -8.13 10.60 -38.55
CA ASN A 452 -9.10 9.82 -37.77
C ASN A 452 -9.71 10.71 -36.66
N LYS A 453 -11.02 11.01 -36.74
CA LYS A 453 -11.76 11.88 -35.82
C LYS A 453 -11.84 11.37 -34.37
N LYS A 454 -11.42 10.13 -34.10
CA LYS A 454 -11.44 9.56 -32.76
C LYS A 454 -10.24 9.98 -31.91
N PHE A 455 -9.15 10.43 -32.51
CA PHE A 455 -7.96 10.89 -31.81
C PHE A 455 -7.96 12.41 -31.64
N VAL A 456 -7.58 12.86 -30.44
CA VAL A 456 -7.44 14.31 -30.14
C VAL A 456 -6.06 14.85 -30.45
N GLY A 457 -5.10 13.97 -30.77
CA GLY A 457 -3.73 14.33 -31.14
C GLY A 457 -2.86 13.09 -31.39
N SER A 458 -1.62 13.33 -31.79
CA SER A 458 -0.57 12.31 -31.95
C SER A 458 0.35 12.26 -30.72
N PHE A 459 1.17 11.22 -30.62
CA PHE A 459 2.11 11.03 -29.53
C PHE A 459 3.05 12.22 -29.33
N ASN A 460 3.50 12.86 -30.40
CA ASN A 460 4.35 14.04 -30.36
C ASN A 460 3.67 15.29 -29.78
N GLN A 461 2.33 15.27 -29.63
CA GLN A 461 1.52 16.37 -29.11
C GLN A 461 0.95 16.06 -27.73
N LEU A 462 1.41 14.98 -27.08
CA LEU A 462 0.84 14.50 -25.83
C LEU A 462 0.90 15.53 -24.69
N ASP A 463 1.98 16.29 -24.60
CA ASP A 463 2.15 17.40 -23.64
C ASP A 463 1.07 18.47 -23.80
N GLN A 464 0.80 18.88 -25.05
CA GLN A 464 -0.26 19.84 -25.38
C GLN A 464 -1.65 19.28 -25.07
N VAL A 465 -1.91 18.00 -25.41
CA VAL A 465 -3.18 17.32 -25.09
C VAL A 465 -3.39 17.28 -23.57
N ILE A 466 -2.36 16.97 -22.79
CA ILE A 466 -2.42 16.95 -21.33
C ILE A 466 -2.84 18.33 -20.78
N GLU A 467 -2.26 19.40 -21.30
CA GLU A 467 -2.51 20.75 -20.83
C GLU A 467 -3.91 21.25 -21.25
N ILE A 468 -4.28 21.08 -22.52
CA ILE A 468 -5.57 21.54 -23.06
C ILE A 468 -6.75 20.80 -22.45
N HIS A 469 -6.68 19.48 -22.37
CA HIS A 469 -7.75 18.62 -21.83
C HIS A 469 -7.67 18.46 -20.32
N LYS A 470 -6.63 19.04 -19.67
CA LYS A 470 -6.36 18.97 -18.22
C LYS A 470 -6.37 17.52 -17.72
N ILE A 471 -5.63 16.66 -18.39
CA ILE A 471 -5.54 15.23 -18.11
C ILE A 471 -4.98 15.00 -16.72
N ASP A 472 -5.61 14.08 -15.97
CA ASP A 472 -5.16 13.66 -14.65
C ASP A 472 -4.30 12.40 -14.73
N GLU A 473 -4.52 11.55 -15.78
CA GLU A 473 -3.85 10.26 -15.89
C GLU A 473 -3.61 9.86 -17.35
N VAL A 474 -2.37 9.48 -17.69
CA VAL A 474 -1.95 8.98 -19.00
C VAL A 474 -1.78 7.48 -18.94
N ILE A 475 -2.35 6.75 -19.92
CA ILE A 475 -2.22 5.31 -20.05
C ILE A 475 -1.56 4.99 -21.38
N PHE A 476 -0.38 4.39 -21.32
CA PHE A 476 0.36 3.94 -22.50
C PHE A 476 0.01 2.50 -22.85
N CYS A 477 -0.34 2.22 -24.11
CA CYS A 477 -0.52 0.87 -24.63
C CYS A 477 0.84 0.30 -25.06
N ALA A 478 1.41 -0.62 -24.25
CA ALA A 478 2.73 -1.21 -24.50
C ALA A 478 2.81 -2.05 -25.79
N LYS A 479 1.68 -2.39 -26.41
CA LYS A 479 1.63 -3.02 -27.74
C LYS A 479 2.14 -2.10 -28.83
N ASN A 480 1.91 -0.79 -28.69
CA ASN A 480 2.10 0.19 -29.77
C ASN A 480 3.22 1.18 -29.48
N ILE A 481 3.65 1.32 -28.22
CA ILE A 481 4.64 2.32 -27.78
C ILE A 481 5.79 1.59 -27.10
N SER A 482 7.02 1.93 -27.49
CA SER A 482 8.23 1.34 -26.91
C SER A 482 8.42 1.75 -25.46
N SER A 483 9.05 0.89 -24.64
CA SER A 483 9.40 1.22 -23.26
C SER A 483 10.31 2.44 -23.19
N ARG A 484 11.19 2.62 -24.18
CA ARG A 484 12.05 3.80 -24.32
C ARG A 484 11.24 5.08 -24.47
N ASP A 485 10.22 5.07 -25.36
CA ASP A 485 9.39 6.25 -25.61
C ASP A 485 8.52 6.57 -24.40
N ILE A 486 7.98 5.55 -23.73
CA ILE A 486 7.25 5.69 -22.45
C ILE A 486 8.15 6.36 -21.41
N ILE A 487 9.35 5.81 -21.17
CA ILE A 487 10.31 6.32 -20.18
C ILE A 487 10.74 7.75 -20.52
N SER A 488 11.01 8.04 -21.80
CA SER A 488 11.39 9.36 -22.26
C SER A 488 10.29 10.39 -22.02
N THR A 489 9.04 10.03 -22.32
CA THR A 489 7.86 10.88 -22.09
C THR A 489 7.65 11.15 -20.60
N MET A 490 7.77 10.11 -19.77
CA MET A 490 7.64 10.26 -18.30
C MET A 490 8.69 11.21 -17.75
N LEU A 491 9.94 11.17 -18.24
CA LEU A 491 11.01 12.08 -17.85
C LEU A 491 10.78 13.52 -18.33
N ASN A 492 10.28 13.72 -19.55
CA ASN A 492 9.97 15.05 -20.07
C ASN A 492 8.82 15.72 -19.30
N LEU A 493 7.93 14.93 -18.74
CA LEU A 493 6.80 15.37 -17.92
C LEU A 493 7.10 15.31 -16.40
N GLU A 494 8.38 15.15 -16.01
CA GLU A 494 8.80 15.16 -14.60
C GLU A 494 8.32 16.44 -13.90
N GLY A 495 7.72 16.27 -12.71
CA GLY A 495 7.14 17.38 -11.94
C GLY A 495 5.72 17.79 -12.36
N SER A 496 5.15 17.22 -13.41
CA SER A 496 3.73 17.35 -13.73
C SER A 496 2.87 16.67 -12.66
N LYS A 497 1.60 17.09 -12.55
CA LYS A 497 0.64 16.45 -11.62
C LYS A 497 -0.07 15.24 -12.25
N VAL A 498 0.44 14.73 -13.34
CA VAL A 498 -0.15 13.64 -14.10
C VAL A 498 0.37 12.31 -13.57
N ASP A 499 -0.53 11.35 -13.40
CA ASP A 499 -0.19 9.96 -13.08
C ASP A 499 -0.01 9.16 -14.38
N PHE A 500 0.93 8.22 -14.40
CA PHE A 500 1.20 7.37 -15.56
C PHE A 500 0.84 5.93 -15.28
N LYS A 501 0.26 5.24 -16.29
CA LYS A 501 -0.01 3.81 -16.28
C LYS A 501 0.39 3.17 -17.60
N ILE A 502 0.66 1.86 -17.54
CA ILE A 502 1.01 1.07 -18.71
C ILE A 502 0.03 -0.10 -18.80
N ALA A 503 -0.61 -0.22 -19.97
CA ALA A 503 -1.46 -1.33 -20.34
C ALA A 503 -0.64 -2.33 -21.15
N GLN A 504 -0.50 -3.55 -20.66
CA GLN A 504 0.11 -4.65 -21.40
C GLN A 504 -0.88 -5.23 -22.42
N PRO A 505 -0.39 -5.78 -23.55
CA PRO A 505 -1.24 -6.47 -24.51
C PRO A 505 -2.03 -7.60 -23.84
N GLU A 506 -3.29 -7.77 -24.23
CA GLU A 506 -4.16 -8.89 -23.81
C GLU A 506 -4.41 -9.01 -22.29
N THR A 507 -3.92 -8.06 -21.47
CA THR A 507 -4.14 -8.09 -20.02
C THR A 507 -5.41 -7.36 -19.60
N SER A 508 -5.99 -7.77 -18.46
CA SER A 508 -7.16 -7.15 -17.84
C SER A 508 -6.79 -6.19 -16.70
N PHE A 509 -5.53 -5.76 -16.60
CA PHE A 509 -5.03 -4.87 -15.54
C PHE A 509 -4.15 -3.76 -16.11
N LEU A 510 -4.01 -2.68 -15.33
CA LEU A 510 -3.17 -1.52 -15.63
C LEU A 510 -2.20 -1.28 -14.46
N ILE A 511 -0.91 -1.14 -14.75
CA ILE A 511 0.13 -0.91 -13.75
C ILE A 511 0.63 0.53 -13.84
N GLY A 512 0.84 1.18 -12.71
CA GLY A 512 1.31 2.57 -12.70
C GLY A 512 1.74 3.12 -11.35
N SER A 513 1.97 4.42 -11.33
CA SER A 513 2.63 5.19 -10.27
C SER A 513 2.02 5.13 -8.87
N ASN A 514 0.75 4.78 -8.74
CA ASN A 514 0.03 4.77 -7.46
C ASN A 514 -0.40 3.36 -7.03
N SER A 515 0.08 2.31 -7.70
CA SER A 515 -0.23 0.91 -7.37
C SER A 515 0.18 0.55 -5.94
N ILE A 516 1.14 1.28 -5.36
CA ILE A 516 1.71 1.04 -4.04
C ILE A 516 0.85 1.60 -2.89
N ASP A 517 0.20 2.76 -3.08
CA ASP A 517 -0.41 3.54 -1.98
C ASP A 517 -1.91 3.32 -1.82
N SER A 518 -2.58 2.75 -2.79
CA SER A 518 -4.02 2.51 -2.73
C SER A 518 -4.38 1.16 -3.35
N ASN A 519 -5.04 0.30 -2.57
CA ASN A 519 -5.70 -0.91 -3.06
C ASN A 519 -6.77 -0.65 -4.16
N GLY A 520 -6.79 0.55 -4.76
CA GLY A 520 -7.74 1.02 -5.74
C GLY A 520 -7.13 1.48 -7.06
N ASP A 521 -5.79 1.51 -7.19
CA ASP A 521 -5.09 2.02 -8.38
C ASP A 521 -4.51 0.95 -9.31
N LEU A 522 -4.45 -0.30 -8.89
CA LEU A 522 -4.56 -1.42 -9.80
C LEU A 522 -6.04 -1.50 -10.19
N TYR A 523 -6.37 -1.22 -11.44
CA TYR A 523 -7.72 -1.43 -11.96
C TYR A 523 -7.98 -2.95 -12.10
N VAL A 524 -7.98 -3.62 -10.93
CA VAL A 524 -8.42 -5.01 -10.74
C VAL A 524 -9.75 -4.96 -9.99
N MET A 525 -10.67 -5.86 -10.28
CA MET A 525 -11.97 -5.95 -9.58
C MET A 525 -11.79 -5.83 -8.05
N ASP A 526 -12.45 -4.85 -7.42
CA ASP A 526 -12.36 -4.56 -5.96
C ASP A 526 -12.96 -5.71 -5.12
N ILE A 527 -12.12 -6.66 -4.74
CA ILE A 527 -12.48 -7.79 -3.87
C ILE A 527 -12.51 -7.34 -2.38
N ASN A 528 -12.04 -6.12 -2.09
CA ASN A 528 -11.74 -5.66 -0.74
C ASN A 528 -12.87 -4.90 -0.03
N ARG A 529 -14.13 -5.08 -0.41
CA ARG A 529 -15.25 -4.34 0.20
C ARG A 529 -15.34 -4.57 1.72
N ILE A 530 -15.05 -5.78 2.19
CA ILE A 530 -15.05 -6.13 3.61
C ILE A 530 -13.98 -5.39 4.42
N ASN A 531 -12.83 -5.02 3.79
CA ASN A 531 -11.74 -4.31 4.44
C ASN A 531 -11.97 -2.79 4.58
N LYS A 532 -13.02 -2.24 3.98
CA LYS A 532 -13.33 -0.81 4.14
C LYS A 532 -13.58 -0.50 5.62
N PRO A 533 -12.94 0.54 6.20
CA PRO A 533 -13.03 0.83 7.65
C PRO A 533 -14.46 0.94 8.17
N ALA A 534 -15.37 1.49 7.34
CA ALA A 534 -16.79 1.57 7.68
C ALA A 534 -17.44 0.17 7.82
N ASN A 535 -17.11 -0.76 6.93
CA ASN A 535 -17.67 -2.12 6.96
C ASN A 535 -17.12 -2.93 8.13
N GLN A 536 -15.83 -2.80 8.42
CA GLN A 536 -15.21 -3.45 9.60
C GLN A 536 -15.81 -2.93 10.91
N ARG A 537 -16.01 -1.61 11.02
CA ARG A 537 -16.65 -1.01 12.20
C ARG A 537 -18.09 -1.45 12.34
N ASN A 538 -18.89 -1.40 11.27
CA ASN A 538 -20.28 -1.81 11.29
C ASN A 538 -20.43 -3.31 11.61
N LYS A 539 -19.55 -4.16 11.05
CA LYS A 539 -19.47 -5.57 11.37
C LYS A 539 -19.18 -5.78 12.86
N ARG A 540 -18.20 -5.05 13.40
CA ARG A 540 -17.85 -5.12 14.81
C ARG A 540 -18.99 -4.68 15.73
N LEU A 541 -19.70 -3.63 15.34
CA LEU A 541 -20.85 -3.12 16.09
C LEU A 541 -21.98 -4.16 16.12
N LEU A 542 -22.27 -4.77 14.97
CA LEU A 542 -23.24 -5.87 14.88
C LEU A 542 -22.83 -7.05 15.76
N ASP A 543 -21.56 -7.48 15.70
CA ASP A 543 -21.00 -8.55 16.51
C ASP A 543 -21.26 -8.31 18.02
N VAL A 544 -20.96 -7.11 18.50
CA VAL A 544 -21.13 -6.73 19.92
C VAL A 544 -22.60 -6.66 20.31
N ILE A 545 -23.43 -6.00 19.51
CA ILE A 545 -24.87 -5.86 19.80
C ILE A 545 -25.56 -7.22 19.87
N VAL A 546 -25.29 -8.10 18.90
CA VAL A 546 -25.89 -9.43 18.87
C VAL A 546 -25.40 -10.30 20.03
N ALA A 547 -24.07 -10.25 20.34
CA ALA A 547 -23.52 -11.01 21.46
C ALA A 547 -24.11 -10.56 22.79
N LEU A 548 -24.23 -9.24 23.02
CA LEU A 548 -24.88 -8.70 24.24
C LEU A 548 -26.37 -9.12 24.30
N LYS A 549 -27.11 -8.98 23.20
CA LYS A 549 -28.50 -9.41 23.12
C LYS A 549 -28.66 -10.90 23.46
N MET A 550 -27.79 -11.75 22.90
CA MET A 550 -27.82 -13.20 23.16
C MET A 550 -27.45 -13.54 24.61
N LEU A 551 -26.51 -12.82 25.23
CA LEU A 551 -26.18 -12.98 26.65
C LEU A 551 -27.34 -12.53 27.57
N ILE A 552 -27.99 -11.41 27.29
CA ILE A 552 -29.14 -10.92 28.06
C ILE A 552 -30.32 -11.91 27.95
N LEU A 553 -30.55 -12.44 26.76
CA LEU A 553 -31.63 -13.42 26.52
C LEU A 553 -31.24 -14.87 26.89
N SER A 554 -29.97 -15.11 27.26
CA SER A 554 -29.47 -16.45 27.55
C SER A 554 -30.27 -17.21 28.62
N PRO A 555 -30.81 -16.61 29.71
CA PRO A 555 -31.61 -17.33 30.68
C PRO A 555 -32.84 -18.00 30.04
N LEU A 556 -33.42 -17.40 28.99
CA LEU A 556 -34.58 -17.90 28.26
C LEU A 556 -34.22 -18.85 27.11
N LEU A 557 -33.04 -18.61 26.46
CA LEU A 557 -32.69 -19.28 25.21
C LEU A 557 -31.66 -20.41 25.38
N ILE A 558 -31.01 -20.52 26.54
CA ILE A 558 -29.89 -21.45 26.75
C ILE A 558 -30.28 -22.93 26.53
N TRP A 559 -31.57 -23.26 26.69
CA TRP A 559 -32.08 -24.59 26.48
C TRP A 559 -32.12 -25.03 25.01
N ILE A 560 -32.00 -24.08 24.08
CA ILE A 560 -32.01 -24.32 22.63
C ILE A 560 -30.62 -24.76 22.15
N PHE A 561 -29.55 -24.44 22.91
CA PHE A 561 -28.16 -24.73 22.55
C PHE A 561 -27.69 -26.07 23.11
N ASN A 562 -27.04 -26.87 22.26
CA ASN A 562 -26.56 -28.20 22.62
C ASN A 562 -25.34 -28.09 23.56
N ASP A 563 -24.38 -27.21 23.24
CA ASP A 563 -23.17 -26.94 24.07
C ASP A 563 -23.25 -25.54 24.72
N LYS A 564 -23.81 -25.52 25.93
CA LYS A 564 -23.98 -24.31 26.73
C LYS A 564 -22.63 -23.62 27.06
N LYS A 565 -21.58 -24.39 27.37
CA LYS A 565 -20.25 -23.85 27.68
C LYS A 565 -19.64 -23.17 26.47
N LYS A 566 -19.72 -23.82 25.31
CA LYS A 566 -19.19 -23.29 24.05
C LYS A 566 -19.95 -22.05 23.60
N PHE A 567 -21.29 -22.00 23.76
CA PHE A 567 -22.10 -20.80 23.53
C PHE A 567 -21.56 -19.59 24.33
N TYR A 568 -21.40 -19.69 25.65
CA TYR A 568 -20.87 -18.59 26.46
C TYR A 568 -19.44 -18.23 26.06
N LYS A 569 -18.56 -19.22 25.84
CA LYS A 569 -17.18 -18.99 25.36
C LYS A 569 -17.16 -18.22 24.04
N ASN A 570 -18.05 -18.55 23.10
CA ASN A 570 -18.19 -17.88 21.83
C ASN A 570 -18.69 -16.43 22.00
N MET A 571 -19.73 -16.20 22.80
CA MET A 571 -20.27 -14.85 23.06
C MET A 571 -19.22 -13.95 23.72
N PHE A 572 -18.51 -14.43 24.75
CA PHE A 572 -17.39 -13.68 25.35
C PHE A 572 -16.22 -13.49 24.39
N GLY A 573 -15.92 -14.49 23.56
CA GLY A 573 -14.91 -14.38 22.48
C GLY A 573 -15.20 -13.28 21.48
N ILE A 574 -16.49 -13.11 21.14
CA ILE A 574 -16.95 -11.98 20.32
C ILE A 574 -16.78 -10.66 21.07
N LEU A 575 -17.22 -10.53 22.30
CA LEU A 575 -17.13 -9.29 23.08
C LEU A 575 -15.69 -8.81 23.26
N ILE A 576 -14.75 -9.73 23.52
CA ILE A 576 -13.31 -9.41 23.62
C ILE A 576 -12.70 -9.12 22.25
N GLY A 577 -13.37 -9.52 21.16
CA GLY A 577 -12.89 -9.30 19.80
C GLY A 577 -11.92 -10.36 19.26
N ARG A 578 -11.89 -11.55 19.85
CA ARG A 578 -11.16 -12.72 19.32
C ARG A 578 -11.93 -13.39 18.18
N LEU A 579 -13.26 -13.40 18.25
CA LEU A 579 -14.15 -14.00 17.27
C LEU A 579 -15.07 -12.94 16.63
N SER A 580 -15.73 -13.31 15.53
CA SER A 580 -16.79 -12.59 14.86
C SER A 580 -18.01 -13.51 14.72
N LEU A 581 -19.22 -12.96 14.55
CA LEU A 581 -20.41 -13.77 14.28
C LEU A 581 -20.27 -14.54 12.97
N VAL A 582 -19.85 -13.85 11.91
CA VAL A 582 -19.74 -14.43 10.57
C VAL A 582 -18.30 -14.30 10.07
N GLY A 583 -17.74 -15.37 9.50
CA GLY A 583 -16.41 -15.42 8.91
C GLY A 583 -16.36 -16.23 7.62
N TYR A 584 -15.15 -16.43 7.09
CA TYR A 584 -14.95 -17.34 5.98
C TYR A 584 -15.11 -18.79 6.42
N GLU A 585 -15.57 -19.63 5.49
CA GLU A 585 -15.49 -21.08 5.64
C GLU A 585 -14.03 -21.53 5.52
N THR A 586 -13.61 -22.46 6.39
CA THR A 586 -12.26 -23.03 6.35
C THR A 586 -12.11 -23.98 5.17
N ILE A 587 -11.03 -23.83 4.39
CA ILE A 587 -10.67 -24.70 3.27
C ILE A 587 -9.45 -25.50 3.72
N HIS A 588 -9.45 -26.82 3.52
CA HIS A 588 -8.39 -27.73 3.96
C HIS A 588 -7.19 -27.78 3.00
N HIS A 589 -7.38 -27.45 1.71
CA HIS A 589 -6.30 -27.24 0.75
C HIS A 589 -6.21 -25.77 0.36
N SER A 590 -4.96 -25.27 0.15
CA SER A 590 -4.68 -23.89 -0.19
C SER A 590 -5.32 -23.53 -1.54
N SER A 591 -6.47 -22.87 -1.51
CA SER A 591 -6.96 -22.18 -2.70
C SER A 591 -6.09 -20.97 -2.98
N ASN A 592 -5.68 -20.77 -4.24
CA ASN A 592 -4.81 -19.66 -4.69
C ASN A 592 -5.41 -18.24 -4.51
N LEU A 593 -6.59 -18.11 -3.91
CA LEU A 593 -7.31 -16.85 -3.75
C LEU A 593 -6.96 -16.18 -2.40
N LYS A 594 -6.25 -15.07 -2.46
CA LYS A 594 -5.88 -14.25 -1.30
C LYS A 594 -7.06 -13.41 -0.81
N LEU A 595 -7.85 -13.95 0.11
CA LEU A 595 -8.96 -13.24 0.72
C LEU A 595 -8.48 -12.20 1.76
N PRO A 596 -9.20 -11.06 1.91
CA PRO A 596 -8.94 -10.10 2.97
C PRO A 596 -8.97 -10.74 4.36
N LYS A 597 -8.01 -10.43 5.22
CA LYS A 597 -7.97 -10.99 6.59
C LYS A 597 -9.13 -10.48 7.42
N ILE A 598 -9.99 -11.38 7.89
CA ILE A 598 -11.05 -11.13 8.87
C ILE A 598 -10.90 -12.07 10.06
N LYS A 599 -11.57 -11.74 11.17
CA LYS A 599 -11.60 -12.61 12.35
C LYS A 599 -12.37 -13.90 12.04
N ARG A 600 -11.97 -14.99 12.69
CA ARG A 600 -12.69 -16.27 12.59
C ARG A 600 -14.15 -16.08 13.00
N GLY A 601 -15.07 -16.51 12.15
CA GLY A 601 -16.50 -16.51 12.41
C GLY A 601 -16.93 -17.75 13.20
N ILE A 602 -18.03 -17.62 13.96
CA ILE A 602 -18.76 -18.76 14.52
C ILE A 602 -19.62 -19.37 13.41
N LEU A 603 -20.25 -18.52 12.62
CA LEU A 603 -21.00 -18.88 11.42
C LEU A 603 -20.14 -18.62 10.18
N SER A 604 -20.32 -19.40 9.13
CA SER A 604 -19.54 -19.31 7.91
C SER A 604 -20.30 -18.64 6.75
N SER A 605 -19.54 -18.10 5.81
CA SER A 605 -20.05 -17.50 4.56
C SER A 605 -20.85 -18.50 3.71
N SER A 606 -20.55 -19.80 3.77
CA SER A 606 -21.25 -20.86 3.04
C SER A 606 -22.73 -20.99 3.46
N GLN A 607 -23.06 -20.61 4.69
CA GLN A 607 -24.43 -20.64 5.22
C GLN A 607 -25.37 -19.57 4.62
N MET A 608 -24.88 -18.78 3.66
CA MET A 608 -25.73 -17.90 2.84
C MET A 608 -26.73 -18.67 1.97
N PHE A 609 -26.36 -19.88 1.54
CA PHE A 609 -27.15 -20.69 0.62
C PHE A 609 -27.51 -22.04 1.27
N LYS A 610 -28.80 -22.40 1.27
CA LYS A 610 -29.30 -23.62 1.91
C LYS A 610 -28.80 -24.94 1.25
N ASN A 611 -28.39 -24.89 -0.03
CA ASN A 611 -28.04 -26.06 -0.86
C ASN A 611 -26.68 -25.89 -1.57
N ALA A 612 -25.70 -25.22 -0.97
CA ALA A 612 -24.37 -25.12 -1.58
C ALA A 612 -23.70 -26.51 -1.56
N GLN A 613 -23.29 -27.00 -2.72
CA GLN A 613 -22.36 -28.14 -2.81
C GLN A 613 -21.09 -27.78 -2.04
N GLN A 614 -20.63 -28.72 -1.21
CA GLN A 614 -19.50 -28.50 -0.29
C GLN A 614 -18.14 -28.87 -0.92
N ASP A 615 -17.99 -28.71 -2.23
CA ASP A 615 -16.69 -28.82 -2.88
C ASP A 615 -15.82 -27.59 -2.59
N GLU A 616 -14.52 -27.77 -2.50
CA GLU A 616 -13.56 -26.71 -2.10
C GLU A 616 -13.59 -25.50 -3.04
N ASP A 617 -13.83 -25.71 -4.34
CA ASP A 617 -13.94 -24.64 -5.32
C ASP A 617 -15.19 -23.77 -5.09
N SER A 618 -16.31 -24.40 -4.77
CA SER A 618 -17.56 -23.69 -4.41
C SER A 618 -17.39 -22.89 -3.12
N ILE A 619 -16.73 -23.44 -2.10
CA ILE A 619 -16.40 -22.74 -0.85
C ILE A 619 -15.49 -21.54 -1.12
N SER A 620 -14.47 -21.69 -1.96
CA SER A 620 -13.56 -20.62 -2.35
C SER A 620 -14.33 -19.46 -3.04
N ARG A 621 -15.22 -19.80 -3.98
CA ARG A 621 -16.09 -18.81 -4.67
C ARG A 621 -17.05 -18.11 -3.70
N LEU A 622 -17.64 -18.83 -2.74
CA LEU A 622 -18.55 -18.26 -1.75
C LEU A 622 -17.80 -17.30 -0.80
N ASN A 623 -16.62 -17.64 -0.36
CA ASN A 623 -15.77 -16.76 0.43
C ASN A 623 -15.40 -15.48 -0.35
N LEU A 624 -15.11 -15.59 -1.65
CA LEU A 624 -14.84 -14.47 -2.54
C LEU A 624 -16.08 -13.56 -2.68
N ILE A 625 -17.24 -14.15 -2.95
CA ILE A 625 -18.52 -13.42 -3.07
C ILE A 625 -18.84 -12.69 -1.77
N TYR A 626 -18.62 -13.33 -0.62
CA TYR A 626 -18.80 -12.71 0.69
C TYR A 626 -17.85 -11.51 0.90
N ALA A 627 -16.56 -11.66 0.56
CA ALA A 627 -15.59 -10.58 0.66
C ALA A 627 -15.92 -9.38 -0.25
N LYS A 628 -16.35 -9.67 -1.49
CA LYS A 628 -16.71 -8.67 -2.50
C LYS A 628 -18.03 -7.94 -2.18
N ASN A 629 -19.05 -8.67 -1.75
CA ASN A 629 -20.41 -8.15 -1.58
C ASN A 629 -20.77 -7.88 -0.12
N HIS A 630 -19.79 -7.90 0.80
CA HIS A 630 -20.06 -7.73 2.23
C HIS A 630 -20.92 -6.49 2.52
N SER A 631 -21.97 -6.71 3.31
CA SER A 631 -22.85 -5.68 3.86
C SER A 631 -23.36 -6.12 5.24
N LEU A 632 -23.72 -5.14 6.07
CA LEU A 632 -24.30 -5.40 7.39
C LEU A 632 -25.57 -6.28 7.32
N LEU A 633 -26.42 -6.03 6.31
CA LEU A 633 -27.64 -6.79 6.08
C LEU A 633 -27.35 -8.26 5.73
N LEU A 634 -26.25 -8.52 5.06
CA LEU A 634 -25.82 -9.88 4.72
C LEU A 634 -25.45 -10.66 5.99
N ASP A 635 -24.62 -10.07 6.86
CA ASP A 635 -24.25 -10.67 8.14
C ASP A 635 -25.48 -10.90 9.01
N LEU A 636 -26.38 -9.92 9.10
CA LEU A 636 -27.61 -10.04 9.85
C LEU A 636 -28.48 -11.19 9.34
N LYS A 637 -28.61 -11.34 8.01
CA LYS A 637 -29.38 -12.42 7.39
C LYS A 637 -28.79 -13.81 7.71
N ILE A 638 -27.46 -13.94 7.66
CA ILE A 638 -26.76 -15.19 8.02
C ILE A 638 -27.03 -15.52 9.49
N VAL A 639 -26.89 -14.54 10.39
CA VAL A 639 -27.14 -14.72 11.82
C VAL A 639 -28.61 -15.10 12.10
N MET A 640 -29.57 -14.39 11.52
CA MET A 640 -30.99 -14.66 11.73
C MET A 640 -31.41 -16.07 11.26
N ASN A 641 -30.82 -16.54 10.16
CA ASN A 641 -31.14 -17.88 9.64
C ASN A 641 -30.43 -19.00 10.40
N ASN A 642 -29.30 -18.71 11.09
CA ASN A 642 -28.46 -19.73 11.70
C ASN A 642 -28.19 -19.50 13.20
N TRP A 643 -28.95 -18.65 13.89
CA TRP A 643 -28.70 -18.28 15.28
C TRP A 643 -28.65 -19.47 16.26
N LYS A 644 -29.35 -20.58 15.94
CA LYS A 644 -29.34 -21.82 16.72
C LYS A 644 -27.96 -22.55 16.69
N LYS A 645 -27.06 -22.17 15.78
CA LYS A 645 -25.73 -22.76 15.63
C LYS A 645 -24.62 -21.90 16.29
N LEU A 646 -24.96 -20.98 17.19
CA LEU A 646 -23.99 -20.12 17.86
C LEU A 646 -23.14 -20.86 18.93
N ASP A 647 -23.44 -22.11 19.17
CA ASP A 647 -22.71 -23.06 20.00
C ASP A 647 -21.76 -23.99 19.19
N CYS A 648 -21.61 -23.76 17.88
CA CYS A 648 -20.77 -24.58 16.99
C CYS A 648 -19.27 -24.24 17.07
#